data_0c5adb48ca6724d6c6e392094cb41a3e
#
_entry.id   0c5adb48ca6724d6c6e392094cb41a3e
#
_cell.length_a   1.000
_cell.length_b   1.000
_cell.length_c   1.000
_cell.angle_alpha   90.00
_cell.angle_beta   90.00
_cell.angle_gamma   90.00
#
_symmetry.space_group_name_H-M   'P 1'
#
loop_
_entity.id
_entity.type
_entity.pdbx_description
1 polymer ?
#
loop_
_entity_poly.entity_id
_entity_poly.type
_entity_poly.pdbx_seq_one_letter_code
_entity_poly.pdbx_strand_id
1 'polypeptide(L)'
;MHIRRPGVWRLRLIVLVLLTYVPAATAQKSASETQPAEQQVASTHESSGAGEGGRRTMTALRLADDESIVLDGRLDEPIWSRAVPAAGFIQIDPFNGRPATEPTEVRIVFDGDALYMGVICYDSEPDRWIGYQMRRDEGLGSDDRFMWTIDTFLDGRTGYFFEMNPSGLMADALLGMNGQNREWDGIWNARVRRSEIGWTLEIKIPFRTLNFNPESDGWGINFQRTVRRKGEDSIWTGWARNQELRRMNNAGLVTGIRDVTQGRGLDIKPYGLVTSEASPGRGSTAMTGSASAGVDLFYNPTPLLRANVTVNTDFAQIDVDQRQVNLTRYSLFFPERRDFFLDGAIFFDFGSDTDGDRQGQGGNQRIIPFFSRRIGLSAGGEPERIDFGTKLTGQVGAQDVGLLHVRTGDNDGADTVGEDFTVARIKRRVLEQSYIGALYTRRGARTSGIGPDHTVGADARFATSTFLGDQNLEAGGWVLSSSRPGVSSDRSAFGATVNFPNDRWIARFDAAEVQEHFDPAIGFVTRSSYRRYAPTLDFAPRPSNHPYIRQLTFGGSVDMLTDLENDLLTRTVDLTLIQVNLHSQDNFSVAATNRREWLDEPFGISQGITLPLGAVYDFTRYRVWGQTANRRILAVSGRLEIGDFFSGTRTERVLNLNLRLRPGLFLYLTGQWNNVRLREGSFTTQLYRIVGETQFSPFMSLVHNIQYDTQSAVVGWQSRFRWIVTPGNDVYLVYTHNWLDDPLRNRFSTFDRRFASKVLYTYRF
;
A
#
# COMPACT_ATOMS: atom_id res chain seq x y z
N MET A 1 -50.36 -30.40 29.05
CA MET A 1 -50.67 -30.31 27.63
C MET A 1 -49.36 -30.02 26.89
N HIS A 2 -48.92 -30.97 26.06
CA HIS A 2 -47.56 -31.08 25.56
C HIS A 2 -47.18 -29.96 24.58
N ILE A 3 -46.06 -29.26 24.84
CA ILE A 3 -45.41 -28.41 23.85
C ILE A 3 -44.20 -29.17 23.32
N ARG A 4 -44.28 -29.51 22.03
CA ARG A 4 -43.20 -30.20 21.28
C ARG A 4 -42.02 -29.23 21.02
N ARG A 5 -40.83 -29.67 21.38
CA ARG A 5 -39.54 -29.08 20.97
C ARG A 5 -39.28 -29.38 19.50
N PRO A 6 -38.83 -28.45 18.66
CA PRO A 6 -38.34 -28.76 17.33
C PRO A 6 -36.91 -29.30 17.41
N GLY A 7 -36.66 -30.31 16.58
CA GLY A 7 -35.47 -31.13 16.57
C GLY A 7 -34.21 -30.40 16.14
N VAL A 8 -33.15 -30.74 16.85
CA VAL A 8 -31.74 -30.41 16.53
C VAL A 8 -31.34 -31.27 15.33
N TRP A 9 -31.13 -30.64 14.17
CA TRP A 9 -30.48 -31.27 13.04
C TRP A 9 -28.98 -31.31 13.31
N ARG A 10 -28.49 -32.46 13.73
CA ARG A 10 -27.05 -32.77 13.78
C ARG A 10 -26.53 -33.00 12.36
N LEU A 11 -25.90 -32.01 11.81
CA LEU A 11 -25.09 -32.16 10.60
C LEU A 11 -23.83 -32.96 10.97
N ARG A 12 -23.82 -34.25 10.64
CA ARG A 12 -22.60 -35.08 10.72
C ARG A 12 -21.68 -34.65 9.58
N LEU A 13 -20.64 -33.91 9.92
CA LEU A 13 -19.53 -33.61 9.03
C LEU A 13 -18.76 -34.92 8.82
N ILE A 14 -18.88 -35.53 7.66
CA ILE A 14 -18.03 -36.66 7.23
C ILE A 14 -16.72 -36.04 6.79
N VAL A 15 -15.73 -36.01 7.68
CA VAL A 15 -14.34 -35.73 7.33
C VAL A 15 -13.77 -37.01 6.73
N LEU A 16 -13.69 -37.07 5.40
CA LEU A 16 -13.02 -38.15 4.70
C LEU A 16 -11.49 -37.92 4.81
N VAL A 17 -10.88 -38.52 5.82
CA VAL A 17 -9.43 -38.58 5.95
C VAL A 17 -8.93 -39.66 5.00
N LEU A 18 -8.45 -39.25 3.83
CA LEU A 18 -7.67 -40.13 2.95
C LEU A 18 -6.24 -40.25 3.49
N LEU A 19 -6.06 -41.18 4.42
CA LEU A 19 -4.74 -41.71 4.78
C LEU A 19 -4.30 -42.66 3.65
N THR A 20 -3.51 -42.17 2.71
CA THR A 20 -2.80 -43.01 1.78
C THR A 20 -1.53 -43.54 2.45
N TYR A 21 -1.54 -44.83 2.66
CA TYR A 21 -0.43 -45.69 3.06
C TYR A 21 0.76 -45.49 2.11
N VAL A 22 1.91 -45.08 2.63
CA VAL A 22 3.18 -45.10 1.90
C VAL A 22 3.93 -46.40 2.30
N PRO A 23 4.13 -47.35 1.39
CA PRO A 23 5.04 -48.45 1.68
C PRO A 23 6.50 -47.97 1.58
N ALA A 24 7.29 -48.34 2.58
CA ALA A 24 8.73 -48.14 2.57
C ALA A 24 9.36 -48.96 1.43
N ALA A 25 9.96 -48.30 0.46
CA ALA A 25 10.79 -48.98 -0.57
C ALA A 25 12.25 -48.91 -0.16
N THR A 26 12.81 -50.11 -0.02
CA THR A 26 14.21 -50.42 0.18
C THR A 26 15.09 -49.86 -0.93
N ALA A 27 16.25 -49.35 -0.52
CA ALA A 27 17.30 -48.87 -1.41
C ALA A 27 17.85 -50.02 -2.30
N GLN A 28 17.82 -49.83 -3.60
CA GLN A 28 18.58 -50.59 -4.55
C GLN A 28 19.53 -49.68 -5.34
N LYS A 29 20.83 -49.92 -5.18
CA LYS A 29 21.89 -49.35 -5.99
C LYS A 29 21.76 -49.90 -7.43
N SER A 30 21.77 -49.04 -8.42
CA SER A 30 22.10 -49.41 -9.80
C SER A 30 22.87 -48.32 -10.51
N ALA A 31 23.98 -48.75 -10.97
CA ALA A 31 24.86 -48.43 -12.10
C ALA A 31 24.64 -47.14 -12.90
N SER A 32 25.79 -46.50 -13.10
CA SER A 32 26.10 -45.43 -14.03
C SER A 32 25.72 -45.75 -15.47
N GLU A 33 24.87 -44.93 -16.09
CA GLU A 33 24.81 -44.75 -17.54
C GLU A 33 25.31 -43.37 -17.92
N THR A 34 26.31 -43.37 -18.77
CA THR A 34 26.98 -42.24 -19.36
C THR A 34 26.08 -41.63 -20.44
N GLN A 35 25.59 -40.41 -20.28
CA GLN A 35 25.02 -39.63 -21.35
C GLN A 35 26.06 -38.72 -21.98
N PRO A 36 25.97 -38.45 -23.30
CA PRO A 36 26.99 -37.70 -24.04
C PRO A 36 26.95 -36.19 -23.69
N ALA A 37 28.14 -35.62 -23.67
CA ALA A 37 28.41 -34.23 -23.42
C ALA A 37 27.78 -33.34 -24.50
N GLU A 38 26.74 -32.62 -24.19
CA GLU A 38 26.34 -31.41 -24.92
C GLU A 38 27.33 -30.29 -24.57
N GLN A 39 27.94 -29.73 -25.60
CA GLN A 39 28.88 -28.62 -25.51
C GLN A 39 28.19 -27.41 -24.89
N GLN A 40 28.45 -27.15 -23.60
CA GLN A 40 28.22 -25.85 -23.00
C GLN A 40 29.22 -24.87 -23.64
N VAL A 41 28.68 -23.93 -24.39
CA VAL A 41 29.38 -22.69 -24.71
C VAL A 41 29.40 -21.88 -23.39
N ALA A 42 30.46 -22.10 -22.61
CA ALA A 42 30.76 -21.28 -21.47
C ALA A 42 31.23 -19.91 -21.96
N SER A 43 30.34 -18.93 -22.05
CA SER A 43 30.72 -17.54 -22.02
C SER A 43 31.22 -17.23 -20.62
N THR A 44 32.53 -17.15 -20.44
CA THR A 44 33.18 -16.62 -19.25
C THR A 44 32.96 -15.12 -19.17
N HIS A 45 31.77 -14.73 -18.70
CA HIS A 45 31.56 -13.40 -18.16
C HIS A 45 31.98 -13.44 -16.69
N GLU A 46 33.02 -12.72 -16.35
CA GLU A 46 33.42 -12.44 -14.97
C GLU A 46 32.18 -11.80 -14.27
N SER A 47 31.47 -12.58 -13.48
CA SER A 47 30.37 -12.08 -12.66
C SER A 47 30.97 -11.19 -11.56
N SER A 48 30.35 -10.04 -11.31
CA SER A 48 30.61 -9.15 -10.19
C SER A 48 30.88 -9.95 -8.90
N GLY A 49 32.10 -9.85 -8.36
CA GLY A 49 32.58 -10.68 -7.26
C GLY A 49 31.82 -10.43 -5.95
N ALA A 50 31.84 -11.42 -5.05
CA ALA A 50 31.46 -11.21 -3.67
C ALA A 50 32.48 -10.29 -3.01
N GLY A 51 32.05 -9.07 -2.62
CA GLY A 51 32.86 -8.17 -1.81
C GLY A 51 33.11 -8.70 -0.40
N GLU A 52 33.98 -8.07 0.34
CA GLU A 52 34.22 -8.38 1.76
C GLU A 52 32.88 -8.38 2.54
N GLY A 53 32.53 -9.49 3.17
CA GLY A 53 31.27 -9.69 3.89
C GLY A 53 30.13 -10.41 3.12
N GLY A 54 30.40 -10.96 1.90
CA GLY A 54 29.38 -11.73 1.14
C GLY A 54 28.35 -10.89 0.39
N ARG A 55 28.44 -9.55 0.42
CA ARG A 55 27.56 -8.61 -0.28
C ARG A 55 27.96 -8.55 -1.77
N ARG A 56 27.01 -8.70 -2.69
CA ARG A 56 27.31 -8.50 -4.13
C ARG A 56 27.60 -7.03 -4.42
N THR A 57 28.58 -6.77 -5.28
CA THR A 57 28.99 -5.42 -5.67
C THR A 57 28.96 -5.26 -7.17
N MET A 58 28.67 -4.05 -7.63
CA MET A 58 28.80 -3.63 -9.01
C MET A 58 29.41 -2.23 -9.07
N THR A 59 29.98 -1.85 -10.21
CA THR A 59 30.60 -0.54 -10.40
C THR A 59 29.83 0.23 -11.46
N ALA A 60 29.42 1.46 -11.13
CA ALA A 60 28.87 2.40 -12.10
C ALA A 60 30.00 3.00 -12.93
N LEU A 61 29.82 3.14 -14.25
CA LEU A 61 30.75 3.72 -15.15
C LEU A 61 30.36 5.15 -15.52
N ARG A 62 31.31 6.10 -15.44
CA ARG A 62 31.04 7.48 -15.83
C ARG A 62 31.11 7.63 -17.35
N LEU A 63 30.09 8.35 -17.92
CA LEU A 63 30.14 8.79 -19.31
C LEU A 63 31.28 9.80 -19.50
N ALA A 64 31.97 9.72 -20.64
CA ALA A 64 32.90 10.76 -21.05
C ALA A 64 32.13 12.03 -21.49
N ASP A 65 32.78 13.18 -21.47
CA ASP A 65 32.12 14.46 -21.75
C ASP A 65 31.54 14.56 -23.19
N ASP A 66 32.06 13.76 -24.10
CA ASP A 66 31.66 13.67 -25.51
C ASP A 66 30.62 12.51 -25.77
N GLU A 67 30.30 11.74 -24.75
CA GLU A 67 29.30 10.65 -24.84
C GLU A 67 27.91 11.10 -24.34
N SER A 68 26.91 10.56 -24.97
CA SER A 68 25.50 10.80 -24.54
C SER A 68 24.67 9.53 -24.74
N ILE A 69 23.61 9.39 -23.95
CA ILE A 69 22.63 8.30 -24.08
C ILE A 69 21.34 8.87 -24.66
N VAL A 70 20.84 8.23 -25.70
CA VAL A 70 19.54 8.52 -26.32
C VAL A 70 18.52 7.52 -25.79
N LEU A 71 17.61 7.96 -24.93
CA LEU A 71 16.59 7.07 -24.37
C LEU A 71 15.61 6.58 -25.45
N ASP A 72 15.91 5.48 -26.10
CA ASP A 72 15.04 4.83 -27.10
C ASP A 72 14.74 3.35 -26.76
N GLY A 73 15.34 2.83 -25.67
CA GLY A 73 15.21 1.46 -25.19
C GLY A 73 16.20 0.49 -25.85
N ARG A 74 17.17 0.97 -26.62
CA ARG A 74 18.27 0.17 -27.16
C ARG A 74 19.51 0.38 -26.30
N LEU A 75 20.29 -0.66 -26.13
CA LEU A 75 21.56 -0.58 -25.44
C LEU A 75 22.68 -0.70 -26.47
N ASP A 76 22.66 0.19 -27.49
CA ASP A 76 23.58 0.15 -28.61
C ASP A 76 24.69 1.24 -28.53
N GLU A 77 24.60 2.18 -27.58
CA GLU A 77 25.72 3.09 -27.33
C GLU A 77 26.96 2.35 -26.78
N PRO A 78 28.16 2.74 -27.19
CA PRO A 78 29.41 2.05 -26.81
C PRO A 78 29.65 1.92 -25.31
N ILE A 79 29.11 2.85 -24.51
CA ILE A 79 29.21 2.83 -23.04
C ILE A 79 28.60 1.57 -22.44
N TRP A 80 27.43 1.09 -22.96
CA TRP A 80 26.78 -0.10 -22.46
C TRP A 80 27.61 -1.36 -22.59
N SER A 81 28.43 -1.47 -23.64
CA SER A 81 29.34 -2.61 -23.84
C SER A 81 30.54 -2.59 -22.89
N ARG A 82 30.94 -1.40 -22.41
CA ARG A 82 32.05 -1.23 -21.45
C ARG A 82 31.66 -1.42 -20.01
N ALA A 83 30.37 -1.18 -19.71
CA ALA A 83 29.84 -1.32 -18.35
C ALA A 83 29.67 -2.81 -17.99
N VAL A 84 30.24 -3.23 -16.86
CA VAL A 84 30.12 -4.61 -16.36
C VAL A 84 28.73 -4.86 -15.82
N PRO A 85 28.00 -5.88 -16.29
CA PRO A 85 26.65 -6.13 -15.85
C PRO A 85 26.60 -6.80 -14.46
N ALA A 86 25.62 -6.41 -13.66
CA ALA A 86 25.10 -7.22 -12.57
C ALA A 86 24.23 -8.34 -13.16
N ALA A 87 24.59 -9.59 -12.92
CA ALA A 87 23.95 -10.78 -13.47
C ALA A 87 23.85 -11.90 -12.41
N GLY A 88 23.42 -13.11 -12.83
CA GLY A 88 23.38 -14.26 -11.93
C GLY A 88 22.26 -14.17 -10.89
N PHE A 89 21.05 -13.76 -11.30
CA PHE A 89 19.88 -13.70 -10.44
C PHE A 89 19.50 -15.08 -9.92
N ILE A 90 19.00 -15.13 -8.68
CA ILE A 90 18.60 -16.35 -7.97
C ILE A 90 17.11 -16.30 -7.69
N GLN A 91 16.42 -17.43 -7.86
CA GLN A 91 14.99 -17.53 -7.58
C GLN A 91 14.71 -17.37 -6.08
N ILE A 92 13.76 -16.50 -5.76
CA ILE A 92 13.05 -16.51 -4.47
C ILE A 92 11.93 -17.56 -4.56
N ASP A 93 11.19 -17.53 -5.66
CA ASP A 93 10.06 -18.41 -5.96
C ASP A 93 10.08 -18.85 -7.44
N PRO A 94 9.60 -20.05 -7.79
CA PRO A 94 9.06 -21.09 -6.91
C PRO A 94 10.17 -21.93 -6.24
N PHE A 95 11.38 -21.97 -6.80
CA PHE A 95 12.48 -22.84 -6.37
C PHE A 95 13.60 -22.01 -5.72
N ASN A 96 13.39 -21.64 -4.46
CA ASN A 96 14.31 -20.79 -3.71
C ASN A 96 15.77 -21.30 -3.78
N GLY A 97 16.69 -20.40 -4.07
CA GLY A 97 18.11 -20.68 -4.15
C GLY A 97 18.58 -21.27 -5.49
N ARG A 98 17.68 -21.55 -6.45
CA ARG A 98 18.08 -21.98 -7.80
C ARG A 98 18.38 -20.78 -8.69
N PRO A 99 19.23 -20.90 -9.73
CA PRO A 99 19.41 -19.88 -10.73
C PRO A 99 18.08 -19.49 -11.40
N ALA A 100 17.94 -18.22 -11.80
CA ALA A 100 16.81 -17.76 -12.60
C ALA A 100 16.73 -18.54 -13.92
N THR A 101 15.51 -18.89 -14.37
CA THR A 101 15.32 -19.61 -15.64
C THR A 101 15.37 -18.69 -16.85
N GLU A 102 15.20 -17.38 -16.65
CA GLU A 102 15.33 -16.33 -17.66
C GLU A 102 16.39 -15.34 -17.17
N PRO A 103 17.56 -15.25 -17.83
CA PRO A 103 18.63 -14.38 -17.41
C PRO A 103 18.23 -12.90 -17.42
N THR A 104 18.88 -12.13 -16.56
CA THR A 104 18.73 -10.67 -16.50
C THR A 104 20.10 -10.06 -16.28
N GLU A 105 20.40 -8.98 -17.03
CA GLU A 105 21.62 -8.19 -16.92
C GLU A 105 21.26 -6.73 -16.65
N VAL A 106 21.97 -6.12 -15.72
CA VAL A 106 21.77 -4.71 -15.36
C VAL A 106 23.10 -3.99 -15.39
N ARG A 107 23.17 -2.88 -16.11
CA ARG A 107 24.33 -2.00 -16.21
C ARG A 107 24.01 -0.63 -15.67
N ILE A 108 24.94 -0.01 -14.98
CA ILE A 108 24.78 1.34 -14.45
C ILE A 108 25.88 2.23 -14.99
N VAL A 109 25.47 3.34 -15.56
CA VAL A 109 26.34 4.42 -16.00
C VAL A 109 25.81 5.75 -15.50
N PHE A 110 26.62 6.81 -15.48
CA PHE A 110 26.19 8.11 -14.97
C PHE A 110 26.98 9.26 -15.61
N ASP A 111 26.38 10.43 -15.62
CA ASP A 111 27.02 11.71 -15.91
C ASP A 111 26.98 12.65 -14.69
N GLY A 112 27.20 13.95 -14.87
CA GLY A 112 27.10 14.93 -13.77
C GLY A 112 25.66 15.14 -13.24
N ASP A 113 24.64 14.84 -14.04
CA ASP A 113 23.25 15.22 -13.80
C ASP A 113 22.32 14.02 -13.50
N ALA A 114 22.65 12.82 -13.99
CA ALA A 114 21.76 11.68 -13.93
C ALA A 114 22.46 10.33 -13.81
N LEU A 115 21.76 9.40 -13.17
CA LEU A 115 22.04 7.97 -13.20
C LEU A 115 21.28 7.35 -14.39
N TYR A 116 21.97 6.54 -15.18
CA TYR A 116 21.36 5.75 -16.25
C TYR A 116 21.48 4.26 -15.93
N MET A 117 20.45 3.50 -16.26
CA MET A 117 20.43 2.06 -16.07
C MET A 117 19.98 1.40 -17.37
N GLY A 118 20.83 0.52 -17.90
CA GLY A 118 20.54 -0.36 -19.03
C GLY A 118 20.22 -1.76 -18.54
N VAL A 119 19.04 -2.29 -18.88
CA VAL A 119 18.58 -3.60 -18.43
C VAL A 119 18.22 -4.48 -19.62
N ILE A 120 18.69 -5.72 -19.62
CA ILE A 120 18.30 -6.76 -20.57
C ILE A 120 17.58 -7.86 -19.80
N CYS A 121 16.32 -8.04 -20.11
CA CYS A 121 15.49 -9.10 -19.58
C CYS A 121 15.34 -10.17 -20.67
N TYR A 122 16.26 -11.14 -20.73
CA TYR A 122 16.18 -12.26 -21.67
C TYR A 122 14.93 -13.07 -21.41
N ASP A 123 14.37 -13.65 -22.47
CA ASP A 123 13.19 -14.50 -22.41
C ASP A 123 13.25 -15.57 -23.48
N SER A 124 13.13 -16.83 -23.09
CA SER A 124 13.11 -17.98 -24.00
C SER A 124 11.85 -18.07 -24.86
N GLU A 125 10.78 -17.35 -24.49
CA GLU A 125 9.52 -17.24 -25.20
C GLU A 125 9.11 -15.76 -25.32
N PRO A 126 9.87 -14.94 -26.06
CA PRO A 126 9.74 -13.48 -26.06
C PRO A 126 8.37 -12.96 -26.52
N ASP A 127 7.62 -13.74 -27.29
CA ASP A 127 6.26 -13.37 -27.72
C ASP A 127 5.18 -13.61 -26.65
N ARG A 128 5.53 -14.28 -25.54
CA ARG A 128 4.62 -14.63 -24.44
C ARG A 128 4.74 -13.76 -23.21
N TRP A 129 5.32 -12.58 -23.35
CA TRP A 129 5.38 -11.61 -22.26
C TRP A 129 3.97 -11.19 -21.84
N ILE A 130 3.83 -10.83 -20.56
CA ILE A 130 2.60 -10.35 -19.96
C ILE A 130 2.81 -8.91 -19.49
N GLY A 131 2.16 -7.95 -20.13
CA GLY A 131 2.26 -6.52 -19.82
C GLY A 131 0.98 -5.83 -20.24
N TYR A 132 -0.04 -5.90 -19.41
CA TYR A 132 -1.33 -5.27 -19.68
C TYR A 132 -1.38 -3.83 -19.19
N GLN A 133 -0.78 -3.55 -18.04
CA GLN A 133 -0.80 -2.23 -17.41
C GLN A 133 0.12 -1.26 -18.15
N MET A 134 -0.38 -0.04 -18.38
CA MET A 134 0.41 1.04 -18.98
C MET A 134 0.38 2.31 -18.13
N ARG A 135 -0.70 2.56 -17.35
CA ARG A 135 -0.87 3.77 -16.55
C ARG A 135 0.19 3.85 -15.44
N ARG A 136 0.86 5.01 -15.34
CA ARG A 136 1.84 5.29 -14.30
C ARG A 136 1.26 5.03 -12.91
N ASP A 137 2.09 4.46 -12.02
CA ASP A 137 1.85 4.15 -10.59
C ASP A 137 0.81 3.06 -10.32
N GLU A 138 0.32 2.38 -11.35
CA GLU A 138 -0.52 1.20 -11.16
C GLU A 138 0.26 -0.03 -10.70
N GLY A 139 -0.44 -0.90 -9.98
CA GLY A 139 0.15 -2.14 -9.46
C GLY A 139 0.47 -3.16 -10.55
N LEU A 140 1.72 -3.60 -10.63
CA LEU A 140 2.21 -4.59 -11.59
C LEU A 140 2.13 -6.05 -11.10
N GLY A 141 1.27 -6.33 -10.11
CA GLY A 141 1.13 -7.69 -9.56
C GLY A 141 0.71 -8.76 -10.56
N SER A 142 0.21 -8.39 -11.74
CA SER A 142 -0.26 -9.29 -12.80
C SER A 142 0.66 -9.43 -13.99
N ASP A 143 1.65 -8.55 -14.12
CA ASP A 143 2.48 -8.40 -15.30
C ASP A 143 3.90 -8.92 -15.06
N ASP A 144 4.62 -9.25 -16.14
CA ASP A 144 6.06 -9.36 -16.09
C ASP A 144 6.63 -8.01 -15.67
N ARG A 145 7.64 -8.00 -14.83
CA ARG A 145 8.19 -6.74 -14.33
C ARG A 145 9.64 -6.85 -13.95
N PHE A 146 10.32 -5.74 -14.06
CA PHE A 146 11.63 -5.49 -13.49
C PHE A 146 11.47 -4.44 -12.40
N MET A 147 12.05 -4.71 -11.23
CA MET A 147 11.99 -3.87 -10.03
C MET A 147 13.38 -3.61 -9.53
N TRP A 148 13.61 -2.41 -8.97
CA TRP A 148 14.86 -2.11 -8.31
C TRP A 148 14.64 -1.19 -7.12
N THR A 149 15.61 -1.24 -6.21
CA THR A 149 15.65 -0.36 -5.04
C THR A 149 17.00 0.31 -4.96
N ILE A 150 17.02 1.56 -4.48
CA ILE A 150 18.24 2.35 -4.28
C ILE A 150 18.22 2.94 -2.87
N ASP A 151 19.22 2.61 -2.07
CA ASP A 151 19.50 3.21 -0.77
C ASP A 151 20.68 4.20 -0.95
N THR A 152 20.34 5.45 -1.17
CA THR A 152 21.30 6.53 -1.45
C THR A 152 22.02 7.05 -0.21
N PHE A 153 21.58 6.65 0.98
CA PHE A 153 22.20 6.98 2.27
C PHE A 153 23.04 5.83 2.82
N LEU A 154 22.95 4.66 2.20
CA LEU A 154 23.56 3.41 2.66
C LEU A 154 23.21 3.11 4.14
N ASP A 155 21.97 3.43 4.53
CA ASP A 155 21.52 3.28 5.91
C ASP A 155 20.81 1.92 6.16
N GLY A 156 20.56 1.15 5.10
CA GLY A 156 19.91 -0.17 5.18
C GLY A 156 18.44 -0.14 5.59
N ARG A 157 17.76 1.02 5.55
CA ARG A 157 16.42 1.24 6.13
C ARG A 157 15.48 2.00 5.24
N THR A 158 16.00 3.03 4.57
CA THR A 158 15.24 3.91 3.69
C THR A 158 15.76 3.77 2.27
N GLY A 159 14.90 4.03 1.30
CA GLY A 159 15.33 3.98 -0.10
C GLY A 159 14.21 4.35 -1.06
N TYR A 160 14.56 4.27 -2.31
CA TYR A 160 13.66 4.45 -3.44
C TYR A 160 13.36 3.10 -4.05
N PHE A 161 12.10 2.86 -4.37
CA PHE A 161 11.64 1.70 -5.11
C PHE A 161 11.12 2.14 -6.46
N PHE A 162 11.42 1.37 -7.49
CA PHE A 162 10.93 1.58 -8.85
C PHE A 162 10.53 0.26 -9.47
N GLU A 163 9.54 0.28 -10.35
CA GLU A 163 9.16 -0.88 -11.14
C GLU A 163 8.69 -0.50 -12.54
N MET A 164 8.98 -1.38 -13.50
CA MET A 164 8.55 -1.25 -14.89
C MET A 164 8.12 -2.61 -15.46
N ASN A 165 7.28 -2.56 -16.50
CA ASN A 165 6.84 -3.72 -17.26
C ASN A 165 7.19 -3.60 -18.76
N PRO A 166 7.02 -4.67 -19.56
CA PRO A 166 7.28 -4.64 -21.02
C PRO A 166 6.40 -3.69 -21.82
N SER A 167 5.36 -3.10 -21.25
CA SER A 167 4.48 -2.10 -21.88
C SER A 167 4.87 -0.66 -21.53
N GLY A 168 5.94 -0.45 -20.74
CA GLY A 168 6.48 0.85 -20.41
C GLY A 168 5.78 1.55 -19.25
N LEU A 169 4.93 0.86 -18.48
CA LEU A 169 4.45 1.40 -17.21
C LEU A 169 5.66 1.70 -16.33
N MET A 170 5.62 2.86 -15.69
CA MET A 170 6.59 3.35 -14.73
C MET A 170 5.87 3.53 -13.39
N ALA A 171 6.42 2.98 -12.31
CA ALA A 171 5.92 3.25 -10.97
C ALA A 171 7.07 3.37 -9.98
N ASP A 172 6.85 4.16 -8.94
CA ASP A 172 7.85 4.42 -7.93
C ASP A 172 7.24 4.51 -6.52
N ALA A 173 8.09 4.47 -5.50
CA ALA A 173 7.71 4.61 -4.11
C ALA A 173 8.90 5.02 -3.25
N LEU A 174 8.62 5.64 -2.09
CA LEU A 174 9.59 5.74 -1.01
C LEU A 174 9.47 4.52 -0.09
N LEU A 175 10.60 3.96 0.29
CA LEU A 175 10.70 2.89 1.26
C LEU A 175 11.10 3.45 2.62
N GLY A 176 10.39 3.03 3.66
CA GLY A 176 10.68 3.35 5.04
C GLY A 176 10.57 2.11 5.92
N MET A 177 10.90 2.23 7.21
CA MET A 177 10.90 1.10 8.14
C MET A 177 9.53 0.49 8.38
N ASN A 178 8.46 1.27 8.23
CA ASN A 178 7.07 0.82 8.48
C ASN A 178 6.29 0.52 7.19
N GLY A 179 6.95 0.51 6.02
CA GLY A 179 6.30 0.21 4.76
C GLY A 179 6.79 1.05 3.58
N GLN A 180 5.96 1.13 2.55
CA GLN A 180 6.23 1.90 1.34
C GLN A 180 5.17 3.00 1.16
N ASN A 181 5.60 4.17 0.69
CA ASN A 181 4.72 5.23 0.21
C ASN A 181 4.72 5.26 -1.32
N ARG A 182 3.70 4.69 -1.95
CA ARG A 182 3.52 4.64 -3.41
C ARG A 182 2.95 5.93 -4.01
N GLU A 183 2.55 6.87 -3.16
CA GLU A 183 2.05 8.17 -3.61
C GLU A 183 3.20 9.19 -3.86
N TRP A 184 4.44 8.79 -3.59
CA TRP A 184 5.59 9.57 -4.01
C TRP A 184 5.78 9.44 -5.53
N ASP A 185 5.84 10.57 -6.24
CA ASP A 185 5.96 10.64 -7.70
C ASP A 185 7.32 11.28 -8.07
N GLY A 186 8.29 10.44 -8.36
CA GLY A 186 9.62 10.84 -8.79
C GLY A 186 9.64 11.32 -10.23
N ILE A 187 10.45 12.32 -10.54
CA ILE A 187 10.65 12.78 -11.92
C ILE A 187 11.82 12.04 -12.56
N TRP A 188 11.53 11.00 -13.31
CA TRP A 188 12.47 10.17 -14.06
C TRP A 188 11.89 9.76 -15.40
N ASN A 189 12.72 9.24 -16.30
CA ASN A 189 12.32 8.82 -17.64
C ASN A 189 12.85 7.43 -17.94
N ALA A 190 12.10 6.69 -18.75
CA ALA A 190 12.54 5.40 -19.25
C ALA A 190 11.93 5.08 -20.62
N ARG A 191 12.57 4.16 -21.33
CA ARG A 191 12.05 3.57 -22.57
C ARG A 191 12.24 2.06 -22.51
N VAL A 192 11.25 1.40 -23.08
CA VAL A 192 11.22 -0.07 -23.21
C VAL A 192 11.23 -0.45 -24.67
N ARG A 193 12.01 -1.46 -25.01
CA ARG A 193 11.97 -2.09 -26.31
C ARG A 193 11.82 -3.60 -26.19
N ARG A 194 10.98 -4.17 -27.02
CA ARG A 194 10.80 -5.62 -27.15
C ARG A 194 11.53 -6.12 -28.36
N SER A 195 12.14 -7.30 -28.27
CA SER A 195 12.95 -7.91 -29.33
C SER A 195 12.83 -9.43 -29.29
N GLU A 196 13.47 -10.13 -30.20
CA GLU A 196 13.52 -11.59 -30.26
C GLU A 196 14.27 -12.23 -29.08
N ILE A 197 15.08 -11.47 -28.35
CA ILE A 197 15.80 -11.99 -27.17
C ILE A 197 15.06 -11.72 -25.84
N GLY A 198 13.95 -10.98 -25.88
CA GLY A 198 13.19 -10.55 -24.70
C GLY A 198 12.86 -9.06 -24.76
N TRP A 199 13.12 -8.33 -23.69
CA TRP A 199 12.85 -6.89 -23.62
C TRP A 199 13.97 -6.15 -22.90
N THR A 200 14.20 -4.90 -23.31
CA THR A 200 15.25 -4.03 -22.78
C THR A 200 14.65 -2.77 -22.17
N LEU A 201 15.35 -2.18 -21.22
CA LEU A 201 15.01 -0.93 -20.57
C LEU A 201 16.21 0.01 -20.64
N GLU A 202 15.96 1.25 -20.99
CA GLU A 202 16.84 2.38 -20.71
C GLU A 202 16.15 3.32 -19.75
N ILE A 203 16.78 3.59 -18.63
CA ILE A 203 16.23 4.36 -17.52
C ILE A 203 17.16 5.52 -17.24
N LYS A 204 16.60 6.73 -17.07
CA LYS A 204 17.32 7.94 -16.64
C LYS A 204 16.68 8.48 -15.37
N ILE A 205 17.43 8.52 -14.29
CA ILE A 205 17.03 9.09 -13.01
C ILE A 205 17.91 10.31 -12.73
N PRO A 206 17.39 11.55 -12.88
CA PRO A 206 18.15 12.74 -12.54
C PRO A 206 18.54 12.74 -11.06
N PHE A 207 19.77 13.10 -10.71
CA PHE A 207 20.22 13.15 -9.32
C PHE A 207 19.41 14.10 -8.45
N ARG A 208 18.83 15.15 -9.02
CA ARG A 208 17.89 16.04 -8.33
C ARG A 208 16.55 15.39 -7.96
N THR A 209 16.26 14.19 -8.45
CA THR A 209 15.07 13.41 -8.04
C THR A 209 15.33 12.63 -6.76
N LEU A 210 16.59 12.34 -6.48
CA LEU A 210 17.05 11.55 -5.34
C LEU A 210 17.67 12.46 -4.28
N ASN A 211 17.35 12.22 -3.00
CA ASN A 211 18.17 12.75 -1.91
C ASN A 211 19.25 11.72 -1.64
N PHE A 212 20.50 12.12 -1.51
CA PHE A 212 21.62 11.22 -1.30
C PHE A 212 22.72 11.85 -0.44
N ASN A 213 23.55 11.00 0.16
CA ASN A 213 24.75 11.46 0.83
C ASN A 213 25.89 11.62 -0.18
N PRO A 214 26.35 12.85 -0.48
CA PRO A 214 27.42 13.08 -1.46
C PRO A 214 28.80 12.58 -1.00
N GLU A 215 28.97 12.31 0.31
CA GLU A 215 30.21 11.80 0.90
C GLU A 215 30.23 10.25 0.95
N SER A 216 29.17 9.58 0.53
CA SER A 216 29.10 8.12 0.53
C SER A 216 29.96 7.52 -0.57
N ASP A 217 30.77 6.52 -0.23
CA ASP A 217 31.58 5.76 -1.19
C ASP A 217 30.77 4.83 -2.11
N GLY A 218 29.47 4.70 -1.90
CA GLY A 218 28.56 3.89 -2.70
C GLY A 218 27.13 3.96 -2.21
N TRP A 219 26.20 3.37 -2.98
CA TRP A 219 24.80 3.26 -2.66
C TRP A 219 24.37 1.81 -2.55
N GLY A 220 23.42 1.52 -1.67
CA GLY A 220 22.75 0.22 -1.66
C GLY A 220 21.89 0.07 -2.91
N ILE A 221 21.96 -1.09 -3.58
CA ILE A 221 21.13 -1.35 -4.77
C ILE A 221 20.74 -2.81 -4.83
N ASN A 222 19.50 -3.08 -5.27
CA ASN A 222 19.07 -4.45 -5.53
C ASN A 222 18.08 -4.49 -6.69
N PHE A 223 17.98 -5.65 -7.33
CA PHE A 223 17.18 -5.86 -8.53
C PHE A 223 16.35 -7.14 -8.37
N GLN A 224 15.12 -7.10 -8.83
CA GLN A 224 14.24 -8.27 -8.90
C GLN A 224 13.52 -8.31 -10.24
N ARG A 225 13.43 -9.49 -10.83
CA ARG A 225 12.60 -9.76 -12.00
C ARG A 225 11.48 -10.72 -11.65
N THR A 226 10.30 -10.47 -12.21
CA THR A 226 9.15 -11.39 -12.18
C THR A 226 8.82 -11.84 -13.60
N VAL A 227 8.80 -13.17 -13.83
CA VAL A 227 8.30 -13.80 -15.05
C VAL A 227 6.95 -14.44 -14.74
N ARG A 228 5.86 -13.73 -15.04
CA ARG A 228 4.51 -14.12 -14.61
C ARG A 228 4.00 -15.42 -15.21
N ARG A 229 4.34 -15.71 -16.48
CA ARG A 229 3.94 -16.98 -17.08
C ARG A 229 4.48 -18.19 -16.33
N LYS A 230 5.68 -18.06 -15.74
CA LYS A 230 6.36 -19.11 -14.95
C LYS A 230 6.04 -19.04 -13.45
N GLY A 231 5.47 -17.92 -12.97
CA GLY A 231 5.31 -17.65 -11.54
C GLY A 231 6.65 -17.53 -10.82
N GLU A 232 7.68 -17.10 -11.56
CA GLU A 232 9.05 -16.98 -11.07
C GLU A 232 9.35 -15.55 -10.64
N ASP A 233 9.88 -15.43 -9.43
CA ASP A 233 10.50 -14.22 -8.90
C ASP A 233 11.98 -14.50 -8.63
N SER A 234 12.86 -13.74 -9.25
CA SER A 234 14.31 -13.85 -9.10
C SER A 234 14.93 -12.53 -8.69
N ILE A 235 15.93 -12.56 -7.82
CA ILE A 235 16.56 -11.39 -7.21
C ILE A 235 18.08 -11.46 -7.36
N TRP A 236 18.71 -10.31 -7.41
CA TRP A 236 20.18 -10.24 -7.57
C TRP A 236 20.91 -10.58 -6.27
N THR A 237 20.45 -10.06 -5.11
CA THR A 237 21.02 -10.37 -3.79
C THR A 237 19.90 -10.55 -2.75
N GLY A 238 20.18 -11.30 -1.66
CA GLY A 238 19.20 -11.53 -0.58
C GLY A 238 18.03 -12.45 -0.98
N TRP A 239 18.32 -13.63 -1.51
CA TRP A 239 17.32 -14.57 -2.07
C TRP A 239 16.56 -15.42 -1.04
N ALA A 240 16.83 -15.29 0.24
CA ALA A 240 16.00 -15.94 1.25
C ALA A 240 14.57 -15.34 1.21
N ARG A 241 13.54 -16.19 1.32
CA ARG A 241 12.13 -15.77 1.14
C ARG A 241 11.64 -14.76 2.16
N ASN A 242 12.23 -14.71 3.33
CA ASN A 242 11.97 -13.71 4.35
C ASN A 242 12.77 -12.41 4.14
N GLN A 243 13.56 -12.33 3.06
CA GLN A 243 14.35 -11.17 2.65
C GLN A 243 13.82 -10.66 1.31
N GLU A 244 12.90 -9.73 1.37
CA GLU A 244 12.28 -9.15 0.17
C GLU A 244 13.16 -8.04 -0.43
N LEU A 245 12.94 -7.71 -1.72
CA LEU A 245 13.60 -6.60 -2.41
C LEU A 245 13.54 -5.28 -1.62
N ARG A 246 12.45 -5.04 -0.90
CA ARG A 246 12.22 -3.81 -0.14
C ARG A 246 12.99 -3.71 1.17
N ARG A 247 13.68 -4.76 1.59
CA ARG A 247 14.55 -4.75 2.76
C ARG A 247 15.93 -4.26 2.37
N MET A 248 16.17 -2.97 2.59
CA MET A 248 17.43 -2.30 2.17
C MET A 248 18.69 -2.89 2.80
N ASN A 249 18.59 -3.46 4.01
CA ASN A 249 19.72 -4.14 4.66
C ASN A 249 20.28 -5.34 3.84
N ASN A 250 19.49 -5.88 2.89
CA ASN A 250 19.91 -6.97 2.00
C ASN A 250 20.38 -6.48 0.63
N ALA A 251 20.41 -5.18 0.40
CA ALA A 251 20.87 -4.61 -0.86
C ALA A 251 22.36 -4.90 -1.09
N GLY A 252 22.74 -5.13 -2.34
CA GLY A 252 24.12 -5.11 -2.79
C GLY A 252 24.67 -3.69 -2.73
N LEU A 253 25.86 -3.48 -3.28
CA LEU A 253 26.53 -2.20 -3.29
C LEU A 253 26.84 -1.79 -4.75
N VAL A 254 26.48 -0.57 -5.13
CA VAL A 254 27.01 0.10 -6.32
C VAL A 254 28.04 1.13 -5.90
N THR A 255 29.23 1.06 -6.50
CA THR A 255 30.35 1.97 -6.24
C THR A 255 30.68 2.78 -7.50
N GLY A 256 31.56 3.78 -7.36
CA GLY A 256 32.08 4.57 -8.48
C GLY A 256 31.27 5.84 -8.79
N ILE A 257 30.11 6.07 -8.18
CA ILE A 257 29.31 7.29 -8.35
C ILE A 257 29.98 8.40 -7.53
N ARG A 258 30.62 9.35 -8.23
CA ARG A 258 31.35 10.45 -7.61
C ARG A 258 31.18 11.73 -8.43
N ASP A 259 31.38 12.88 -7.78
CA ASP A 259 31.33 14.20 -8.42
C ASP A 259 29.95 14.45 -9.11
N VAL A 260 28.87 14.10 -8.41
CA VAL A 260 27.50 14.30 -8.85
C VAL A 260 26.80 15.34 -7.97
N THR A 261 25.85 16.06 -8.55
CA THR A 261 25.16 17.14 -7.86
C THR A 261 23.65 17.04 -7.99
N GLN A 262 22.94 17.45 -6.94
CA GLN A 262 21.48 17.64 -7.00
C GLN A 262 21.08 18.93 -7.70
N GLY A 263 22.01 19.74 -8.18
CA GLY A 263 21.73 21.10 -8.66
C GLY A 263 21.35 22.03 -7.50
N ARG A 264 20.56 23.07 -7.79
CA ARG A 264 20.07 24.03 -6.77
C ARG A 264 18.99 23.45 -5.86
N GLY A 265 18.40 22.29 -6.23
CA GLY A 265 17.38 21.61 -5.46
C GLY A 265 16.07 22.41 -5.29
N LEU A 266 15.78 23.33 -6.20
CA LEU A 266 14.59 24.17 -6.17
C LEU A 266 13.63 23.75 -7.28
N ASP A 267 12.44 23.26 -6.89
CA ASP A 267 11.30 23.01 -7.78
C ASP A 267 10.14 23.93 -7.43
N ILE A 268 9.53 24.56 -8.43
CA ILE A 268 8.36 25.42 -8.30
C ILE A 268 7.24 24.79 -9.11
N LYS A 269 6.12 24.45 -8.46
CA LYS A 269 4.96 23.81 -9.10
C LYS A 269 3.71 24.70 -8.98
N PRO A 270 3.52 25.69 -9.85
CA PRO A 270 2.25 26.41 -9.94
C PRO A 270 1.16 25.50 -10.51
N TYR A 271 -0.06 25.70 -10.07
CA TYR A 271 -1.23 25.09 -10.66
C TYR A 271 -2.37 26.10 -10.89
N GLY A 272 -3.22 25.81 -11.87
CA GLY A 272 -4.49 26.47 -12.11
C GLY A 272 -5.62 25.46 -12.10
N LEU A 273 -6.72 25.82 -11.47
CA LEU A 273 -7.92 25.01 -11.37
C LEU A 273 -9.15 25.82 -11.77
N VAL A 274 -10.00 25.22 -12.60
CA VAL A 274 -11.35 25.75 -12.90
C VAL A 274 -12.35 24.65 -12.53
N THR A 275 -13.38 25.02 -11.77
CA THR A 275 -14.48 24.11 -11.44
C THR A 275 -15.80 24.69 -11.86
N SER A 276 -16.77 23.84 -12.15
CA SER A 276 -18.16 24.19 -12.39
C SER A 276 -19.04 23.12 -11.77
N GLU A 277 -19.96 23.52 -10.89
CA GLU A 277 -20.78 22.59 -10.13
C GLU A 277 -22.24 23.05 -10.00
N ALA A 278 -23.13 22.07 -9.86
CA ALA A 278 -24.52 22.31 -9.51
C ALA A 278 -25.00 21.17 -8.61
N SER A 279 -25.80 21.50 -7.61
CA SER A 279 -26.31 20.56 -6.60
C SER A 279 -27.84 20.63 -6.51
N PRO A 280 -28.58 20.18 -7.55
CA PRO A 280 -30.05 20.21 -7.56
C PRO A 280 -30.69 19.45 -6.39
N GLY A 281 -30.07 18.36 -5.94
CA GLY A 281 -30.50 17.58 -4.79
C GLY A 281 -30.40 18.33 -3.46
N ARG A 282 -29.59 19.40 -3.40
CA ARG A 282 -29.44 20.33 -2.27
C ARG A 282 -30.15 21.68 -2.52
N GLY A 283 -30.98 21.77 -3.56
CA GLY A 283 -31.76 22.96 -3.89
C GLY A 283 -31.06 23.96 -4.83
N SER A 284 -29.81 23.76 -5.19
CA SER A 284 -29.09 24.68 -6.13
C SER A 284 -29.04 24.08 -7.54
N THR A 285 -29.91 24.53 -8.43
CA THR A 285 -29.97 24.07 -9.83
C THR A 285 -29.04 24.87 -10.76
N ALA A 286 -28.61 26.05 -10.35
CA ALA A 286 -27.72 26.89 -11.13
C ALA A 286 -26.30 26.30 -11.15
N MET A 287 -25.63 26.40 -12.30
CA MET A 287 -24.20 26.09 -12.41
C MET A 287 -23.39 27.24 -11.80
N THR A 288 -22.59 26.91 -10.78
CA THR A 288 -21.67 27.85 -10.15
C THR A 288 -20.25 27.51 -10.62
N GLY A 289 -19.58 28.51 -11.19
CA GLY A 289 -18.18 28.37 -11.62
C GLY A 289 -17.24 29.01 -10.60
N SER A 290 -16.07 28.38 -10.40
CA SER A 290 -14.98 28.97 -9.63
C SER A 290 -13.65 28.74 -10.34
N ALA A 291 -12.70 29.65 -10.10
CA ALA A 291 -11.31 29.50 -10.54
C ALA A 291 -10.40 29.74 -9.34
N SER A 292 -9.40 28.92 -9.20
CA SER A 292 -8.36 29.03 -8.17
C SER A 292 -6.98 28.75 -8.75
N ALA A 293 -5.97 29.28 -8.09
CA ALA A 293 -4.58 29.01 -8.40
C ALA A 293 -3.81 28.85 -7.10
N GLY A 294 -2.77 28.05 -7.14
CA GLY A 294 -1.87 27.85 -6.02
C GLY A 294 -0.47 27.48 -6.49
N VAL A 295 0.43 27.30 -5.55
CA VAL A 295 1.81 26.99 -5.84
C VAL A 295 2.39 26.10 -4.74
N ASP A 296 3.13 25.09 -5.17
CA ASP A 296 3.98 24.28 -4.30
C ASP A 296 5.45 24.60 -4.61
N LEU A 297 6.21 24.85 -3.56
CA LEU A 297 7.65 25.11 -3.62
C LEU A 297 8.37 23.96 -2.89
N PHE A 298 9.37 23.40 -3.54
CA PHE A 298 10.26 22.39 -2.95
C PHE A 298 11.67 22.92 -3.01
N TYR A 299 12.35 22.89 -1.89
CA TYR A 299 13.73 23.33 -1.79
C TYR A 299 14.53 22.35 -0.94
N ASN A 300 15.71 21.98 -1.39
CA ASN A 300 16.62 21.14 -0.65
C ASN A 300 17.72 22.01 0.01
N PRO A 301 17.53 22.45 1.28
CA PRO A 301 18.56 23.24 1.99
C PRO A 301 19.88 22.52 2.07
N THR A 302 19.83 21.20 2.17
CA THR A 302 20.97 20.28 2.04
C THR A 302 20.51 19.07 1.22
N PRO A 303 21.43 18.24 0.70
CA PRO A 303 21.06 16.99 0.03
C PRO A 303 20.22 16.03 0.86
N LEU A 304 20.25 16.19 2.20
CA LEU A 304 19.57 15.33 3.16
C LEU A 304 18.25 15.90 3.67
N LEU A 305 17.96 17.19 3.44
CA LEU A 305 16.77 17.88 3.93
C LEU A 305 15.95 18.45 2.76
N ARG A 306 14.65 18.28 2.83
CA ARG A 306 13.68 18.83 1.88
C ARG A 306 12.67 19.72 2.59
N ALA A 307 12.60 20.97 2.20
CA ALA A 307 11.61 21.92 2.63
C ALA A 307 10.52 22.05 1.56
N ASN A 308 9.26 21.99 1.95
CA ASN A 308 8.12 22.17 1.07
C ASN A 308 7.26 23.32 1.62
N VAL A 309 6.79 24.20 0.73
CA VAL A 309 5.82 25.25 1.05
C VAL A 309 4.68 25.15 0.06
N THR A 310 3.46 25.08 0.54
CA THR A 310 2.26 25.10 -0.29
C THR A 310 1.39 26.31 0.05
N VAL A 311 0.83 26.94 -0.96
CA VAL A 311 -0.12 28.04 -0.83
C VAL A 311 -1.36 27.71 -1.63
N ASN A 312 -2.52 27.82 -0.96
CA ASN A 312 -3.84 27.57 -1.55
C ASN A 312 -3.97 26.16 -2.17
N THR A 313 -3.53 25.12 -1.45
CA THR A 313 -3.56 23.73 -1.93
C THR A 313 -4.96 23.24 -2.31
N ASP A 314 -5.08 22.43 -3.35
CA ASP A 314 -6.33 21.94 -3.93
C ASP A 314 -6.42 20.41 -4.02
N PHE A 315 -7.67 19.91 -4.06
CA PHE A 315 -8.03 18.49 -4.04
C PHE A 315 -8.72 17.99 -5.32
N ALA A 316 -8.82 18.79 -6.38
CA ALA A 316 -9.64 18.49 -7.56
C ALA A 316 -9.20 17.26 -8.38
N GLN A 317 -7.97 16.81 -8.23
CA GLN A 317 -7.40 15.66 -8.93
C GLN A 317 -7.70 14.31 -8.26
N ILE A 318 -8.27 14.34 -7.05
CA ILE A 318 -8.40 13.15 -6.20
C ILE A 318 -9.47 12.21 -6.75
N ASP A 319 -9.16 10.91 -6.78
CA ASP A 319 -10.13 9.86 -7.03
C ASP A 319 -11.21 9.86 -5.95
N VAL A 320 -12.46 9.65 -6.36
CA VAL A 320 -13.55 9.43 -5.41
C VAL A 320 -13.25 8.19 -4.57
N ASP A 321 -13.43 8.31 -3.26
CA ASP A 321 -13.30 7.19 -2.35
C ASP A 321 -14.23 6.04 -2.76
N GLN A 322 -13.73 4.81 -2.63
CA GLN A 322 -14.54 3.64 -2.90
C GLN A 322 -15.65 3.53 -1.87
N ARG A 323 -16.88 3.42 -2.34
CA ARG A 323 -18.01 3.18 -1.45
C ARG A 323 -17.86 1.84 -0.75
N GLN A 324 -18.24 1.80 0.51
CA GLN A 324 -18.17 0.61 1.36
C GLN A 324 -19.49 0.47 2.12
N VAL A 325 -19.95 -0.76 2.28
CA VAL A 325 -21.07 -1.08 3.15
C VAL A 325 -20.54 -1.25 4.57
N ASN A 326 -20.87 -0.30 5.44
CA ASN A 326 -20.50 -0.38 6.86
C ASN A 326 -21.64 -1.03 7.67
N LEU A 327 -21.40 -2.24 8.14
CA LEU A 327 -22.30 -2.97 9.07
C LEU A 327 -21.68 -3.07 10.47
N THR A 328 -20.75 -2.16 10.79
CA THR A 328 -20.15 -2.00 12.12
C THR A 328 -20.52 -0.64 12.70
N ARG A 329 -20.40 -0.48 14.01
CA ARG A 329 -20.63 0.80 14.70
C ARG A 329 -19.45 1.78 14.62
N TYR A 330 -18.35 1.37 14.00
CA TYR A 330 -17.13 2.16 13.93
C TYR A 330 -16.99 2.92 12.62
N SER A 331 -16.37 4.09 12.65
CA SER A 331 -16.09 4.90 11.48
C SER A 331 -15.16 4.18 10.51
N LEU A 332 -15.41 4.36 9.21
CA LEU A 332 -14.53 3.86 8.17
C LEU A 332 -13.25 4.71 8.11
N PHE A 333 -12.13 4.04 7.88
CA PHE A 333 -10.86 4.70 7.62
C PHE A 333 -10.67 4.92 6.12
N PHE A 334 -10.30 6.15 5.72
CA PHE A 334 -9.92 6.50 4.36
C PHE A 334 -8.50 7.07 4.37
N PRO A 335 -7.57 6.54 3.57
CA PRO A 335 -6.17 6.99 3.56
C PRO A 335 -6.03 8.43 3.04
N GLU A 336 -4.90 9.08 3.36
CA GLU A 336 -4.50 10.35 2.75
C GLU A 336 -4.23 10.18 1.25
N ARG A 337 -4.52 11.21 0.45
CA ARG A 337 -4.32 11.20 -1.01
C ARG A 337 -3.77 12.51 -1.57
N ARG A 338 -3.51 13.50 -0.71
CA ARG A 338 -3.03 14.83 -1.12
C ARG A 338 -1.51 14.83 -1.19
N ASP A 339 -0.95 15.19 -2.35
CA ASP A 339 0.49 15.15 -2.66
C ASP A 339 1.34 15.86 -1.61
N PHE A 340 0.91 17.05 -1.15
CA PHE A 340 1.64 17.79 -0.11
C PHE A 340 1.84 16.99 1.16
N PHE A 341 0.86 16.21 1.62
CA PHE A 341 0.98 15.41 2.84
C PHE A 341 1.68 14.07 2.60
N LEU A 342 1.59 13.52 1.39
CA LEU A 342 2.16 12.22 1.04
C LEU A 342 3.66 12.29 0.79
N ASP A 343 4.15 13.39 0.21
CA ASP A 343 5.60 13.62 0.05
C ASP A 343 6.27 13.67 1.44
N GLY A 344 7.22 12.79 1.70
CA GLY A 344 7.91 12.66 2.99
C GLY A 344 7.06 12.15 4.17
N ALA A 345 5.88 11.54 3.92
CA ALA A 345 5.01 11.03 4.99
C ALA A 345 5.71 10.01 5.91
N ILE A 346 6.67 9.23 5.39
CA ILE A 346 7.44 8.24 6.15
C ILE A 346 8.23 8.85 7.34
N PHE A 347 8.55 10.15 7.28
CA PHE A 347 9.23 10.83 8.38
C PHE A 347 8.32 11.06 9.59
N PHE A 348 7.00 11.02 9.40
CA PHE A 348 6.00 11.20 10.45
C PHE A 348 5.42 9.90 11.03
N ASP A 349 5.80 8.74 10.48
CA ASP A 349 5.34 7.43 10.95
C ASP A 349 5.60 7.26 12.47
N PHE A 350 4.65 6.64 13.16
CA PHE A 350 4.72 6.36 14.59
C PHE A 350 4.41 4.89 14.88
N GLY A 351 5.03 4.34 15.92
CA GLY A 351 5.00 2.91 16.22
C GLY A 351 3.64 2.31 16.61
N SER A 352 2.60 3.13 16.80
CA SER A 352 1.24 2.65 17.07
C SER A 352 0.45 2.26 15.80
N ASP A 353 0.84 2.78 14.64
CA ASP A 353 0.18 2.46 13.36
C ASP A 353 0.86 1.26 12.68
N THR A 354 0.65 0.08 13.25
CA THR A 354 1.30 -1.16 12.80
C THR A 354 0.44 -2.03 11.90
N ASP A 355 -0.83 -1.65 11.66
CA ASP A 355 -1.82 -2.49 10.95
C ASP A 355 -1.98 -2.18 9.45
N GLY A 356 -0.99 -1.59 8.79
CA GLY A 356 -1.07 -1.10 7.40
C GLY A 356 -1.57 -2.10 6.33
N ASP A 357 -1.43 -3.40 6.53
CA ASP A 357 -1.66 -4.40 5.47
C ASP A 357 -2.89 -5.31 5.64
N ARG A 358 -3.62 -5.23 6.76
CA ARG A 358 -4.80 -6.10 6.99
C ARG A 358 -6.12 -5.37 6.77
N GLN A 359 -6.27 -4.73 5.62
CA GLN A 359 -7.56 -4.19 5.18
C GLN A 359 -8.56 -5.32 4.90
N GLY A 360 -9.60 -5.42 5.73
CA GLY A 360 -10.79 -6.21 5.39
C GLY A 360 -11.29 -7.23 6.41
N GLN A 361 -10.63 -7.45 7.53
CA GLN A 361 -11.15 -8.34 8.59
C GLN A 361 -11.57 -7.51 9.80
N GLY A 362 -12.86 -7.43 10.03
CA GLY A 362 -13.57 -6.56 10.97
C GLY A 362 -12.87 -6.35 12.31
N GLY A 363 -12.61 -5.10 12.66
CA GLY A 363 -12.15 -4.70 13.97
C GLY A 363 -10.81 -3.98 14.00
N ASN A 364 -10.38 -3.31 12.94
CA ASN A 364 -9.15 -2.52 12.94
C ASN A 364 -9.24 -1.38 13.95
N GLN A 365 -8.78 -1.63 15.18
CA GLN A 365 -8.60 -0.59 16.19
C GLN A 365 -7.32 0.18 15.84
N ARG A 366 -7.48 1.31 15.14
CA ARG A 366 -6.35 2.17 14.76
C ARG A 366 -6.10 3.22 15.81
N ILE A 367 -4.82 3.45 16.09
CA ILE A 367 -4.33 4.51 16.96
C ILE A 367 -3.27 5.26 16.17
N ILE A 368 -3.68 6.30 15.45
CA ILE A 368 -2.82 7.11 14.59
C ILE A 368 -2.69 8.49 15.24
N PRO A 369 -1.54 8.83 15.85
CA PRO A 369 -1.39 10.11 16.54
C PRO A 369 -1.27 11.32 15.62
N PHE A 370 -0.87 11.10 14.37
CA PHE A 370 -0.88 12.09 13.31
C PHE A 370 -1.54 11.53 12.05
N PHE A 371 -2.69 12.07 11.70
CA PHE A 371 -3.47 11.71 10.52
C PHE A 371 -3.76 12.97 9.70
N SER A 372 -2.96 13.21 8.68
CA SER A 372 -3.00 14.43 7.86
C SER A 372 -4.34 14.68 7.21
N ARG A 373 -5.12 13.63 6.86
CA ARG A 373 -6.44 13.77 6.26
C ARG A 373 -7.43 14.56 7.15
N ARG A 374 -7.17 14.66 8.45
CA ARG A 374 -7.96 15.47 9.37
C ARG A 374 -7.76 16.98 9.18
N ILE A 375 -6.65 17.38 8.56
CA ILE A 375 -6.34 18.78 8.24
C ILE A 375 -7.10 19.21 6.99
N GLY A 376 -7.83 20.32 7.04
CA GLY A 376 -8.60 20.84 5.92
C GLY A 376 -9.89 20.05 5.62
N LEU A 377 -10.42 19.38 6.65
CA LEU A 377 -11.77 18.82 6.65
C LEU A 377 -12.53 19.30 7.87
N SER A 378 -13.76 19.78 7.66
CA SER A 378 -14.68 20.12 8.74
C SER A 378 -15.08 18.88 9.54
N ALA A 379 -15.74 19.06 10.68
CA ALA A 379 -16.33 17.98 11.47
C ALA A 379 -17.34 17.14 10.66
N GLY A 380 -17.99 17.74 9.64
CA GLY A 380 -18.90 17.07 8.72
C GLY A 380 -18.21 16.37 7.54
N GLY A 381 -16.87 16.43 7.44
CA GLY A 381 -16.09 15.86 6.34
C GLY A 381 -16.09 16.68 5.05
N GLU A 382 -16.59 17.92 5.07
CA GLU A 382 -16.55 18.82 3.91
C GLU A 382 -15.14 19.46 3.82
N PRO A 383 -14.58 19.63 2.60
CA PRO A 383 -13.28 20.25 2.40
C PRO A 383 -13.23 21.70 2.89
N GLU A 384 -12.20 22.04 3.66
CA GLU A 384 -11.86 23.40 4.08
C GLU A 384 -10.61 23.88 3.35
N ARG A 385 -10.57 25.20 3.05
CA ARG A 385 -9.43 25.79 2.36
C ARG A 385 -8.18 25.73 3.22
N ILE A 386 -7.07 25.30 2.64
CA ILE A 386 -5.74 25.40 3.24
C ILE A 386 -5.08 26.68 2.69
N ASP A 387 -4.89 27.67 3.56
CA ASP A 387 -4.28 28.94 3.17
C ASP A 387 -2.80 28.74 2.82
N PHE A 388 -2.06 28.11 3.73
CA PHE A 388 -0.69 27.69 3.47
C PHE A 388 -0.28 26.49 4.33
N GLY A 389 0.72 25.77 3.85
CA GLY A 389 1.40 24.71 4.60
C GLY A 389 2.91 24.79 4.41
N THR A 390 3.65 24.48 5.44
CA THR A 390 5.11 24.35 5.39
C THR A 390 5.53 23.02 5.98
N LYS A 391 6.51 22.38 5.36
CA LYS A 391 7.01 21.07 5.80
C LYS A 391 8.51 21.00 5.58
N LEU A 392 9.23 20.42 6.57
CA LEU A 392 10.64 20.09 6.47
C LEU A 392 10.80 18.61 6.84
N THR A 393 11.36 17.83 5.94
CA THR A 393 11.59 16.37 6.14
C THR A 393 12.99 15.99 5.70
N GLY A 394 13.56 14.96 6.30
CA GLY A 394 14.86 14.43 5.90
C GLY A 394 15.69 13.95 7.06
N GLN A 395 17.02 13.99 6.89
CA GLN A 395 17.98 13.45 7.83
C GLN A 395 18.98 14.51 8.31
N VAL A 396 19.30 14.48 9.59
CA VAL A 396 20.35 15.30 10.22
C VAL A 396 21.22 14.36 11.05
N GLY A 397 22.36 13.97 10.52
CA GLY A 397 23.22 12.94 11.11
C GLY A 397 22.45 11.61 11.26
N ALA A 398 22.35 11.08 12.48
CA ALA A 398 21.61 9.86 12.78
C ALA A 398 20.11 10.09 13.07
N GLN A 399 19.60 11.30 12.91
CA GLN A 399 18.20 11.64 13.18
C GLN A 399 17.42 11.80 11.87
N ASP A 400 16.24 11.15 11.80
CA ASP A 400 15.21 11.47 10.84
C ASP A 400 14.32 12.55 11.47
N VAL A 401 14.03 13.62 10.73
CA VAL A 401 13.25 14.76 11.20
C VAL A 401 12.07 15.04 10.29
N GLY A 402 10.91 15.33 10.89
CA GLY A 402 9.71 15.78 10.23
C GLY A 402 9.11 16.95 10.98
N LEU A 403 8.97 18.10 10.35
CA LEU A 403 8.28 19.27 10.86
C LEU A 403 7.19 19.66 9.87
N LEU A 404 5.98 19.91 10.34
CA LEU A 404 4.85 20.34 9.53
C LEU A 404 4.10 21.47 10.25
N HIS A 405 3.76 22.52 9.51
CA HIS A 405 2.81 23.51 9.97
C HIS A 405 1.82 23.82 8.84
N VAL A 406 0.52 23.81 9.16
CA VAL A 406 -0.56 24.10 8.21
C VAL A 406 -1.56 25.05 8.84
N ARG A 407 -2.04 26.00 8.04
CA ARG A 407 -3.12 26.90 8.39
C ARG A 407 -4.30 26.72 7.45
N THR A 408 -5.50 26.55 8.01
CA THR A 408 -6.76 26.55 7.26
C THR A 408 -7.41 27.93 7.32
N GLY A 409 -8.18 28.24 6.29
CA GLY A 409 -8.95 29.49 6.18
C GLY A 409 -10.27 29.42 6.92
N ASP A 410 -10.81 30.59 7.25
CA ASP A 410 -12.18 30.69 7.75
C ASP A 410 -13.19 30.34 6.63
N ASN A 411 -14.31 29.77 7.01
CA ASN A 411 -15.41 29.46 6.11
C ASN A 411 -16.71 30.07 6.64
N ASP A 412 -17.00 31.29 6.16
CA ASP A 412 -18.19 32.04 6.56
C ASP A 412 -19.51 31.32 6.24
N GLY A 413 -19.51 30.48 5.19
CA GLY A 413 -20.68 29.69 4.79
C GLY A 413 -21.02 28.51 5.69
N ALA A 414 -20.02 28.00 6.44
CA ALA A 414 -20.16 26.90 7.38
C ALA A 414 -20.00 27.33 8.84
N ASP A 415 -19.85 28.64 9.11
CA ASP A 415 -19.57 29.22 10.42
C ASP A 415 -18.38 28.54 11.14
N THR A 416 -17.34 28.16 10.36
CA THR A 416 -16.14 27.54 10.89
C THR A 416 -14.96 28.50 10.88
N VAL A 417 -14.26 28.56 12.00
CA VAL A 417 -13.04 29.35 12.17
C VAL A 417 -11.85 28.51 11.77
N GLY A 418 -10.94 29.09 10.99
CA GLY A 418 -9.72 28.43 10.59
C GLY A 418 -8.83 28.02 11.76
N GLU A 419 -8.03 27.02 11.55
CA GLU A 419 -7.19 26.37 12.55
C GLU A 419 -5.71 26.36 12.14
N ASP A 420 -4.85 26.33 13.15
CA ASP A 420 -3.41 26.10 13.01
C ASP A 420 -3.05 24.68 13.47
N PHE A 421 -2.35 23.94 12.62
CA PHE A 421 -1.87 22.59 12.87
C PHE A 421 -0.34 22.57 12.87
N THR A 422 0.27 21.96 13.87
CA THR A 422 1.72 21.79 13.94
C THR A 422 2.07 20.37 14.32
N VAL A 423 3.03 19.78 13.62
CA VAL A 423 3.55 18.44 13.89
C VAL A 423 5.06 18.48 13.91
N ALA A 424 5.68 17.90 14.93
CA ALA A 424 7.12 17.70 15.01
C ALA A 424 7.42 16.23 15.33
N ARG A 425 8.26 15.61 14.53
CA ARG A 425 8.69 14.22 14.67
C ARG A 425 10.20 14.14 14.60
N ILE A 426 10.79 13.38 15.50
CA ILE A 426 12.21 13.03 15.46
C ILE A 426 12.36 11.54 15.74
N LYS A 427 13.15 10.84 14.92
CA LYS A 427 13.54 9.45 15.12
C LYS A 427 15.06 9.38 15.10
N ARG A 428 15.67 8.85 16.16
CA ARG A 428 17.10 8.56 16.19
C ARG A 428 17.33 7.11 15.80
N ARG A 429 18.10 6.91 14.77
CA ARG A 429 18.56 5.59 14.34
C ARG A 429 19.52 5.02 15.36
N VAL A 430 19.26 3.78 15.81
CA VAL A 430 20.09 3.03 16.75
C VAL A 430 20.27 1.61 16.20
N LEU A 431 21.42 1.00 16.40
CA LEU A 431 21.75 -0.29 15.79
C LEU A 431 21.57 -0.27 14.25
N GLU A 432 21.47 -1.43 13.60
CA GLU A 432 21.37 -1.52 12.13
C GLU A 432 19.94 -1.24 11.61
N GLN A 433 18.91 -1.74 12.29
CA GLN A 433 17.51 -1.72 11.82
C GLN A 433 16.53 -1.13 12.84
N SER A 434 17.02 -0.40 13.84
CA SER A 434 16.23 0.02 15.00
C SER A 434 16.18 1.54 15.15
N TYR A 435 15.18 2.05 15.86
CA TYR A 435 15.08 3.47 16.20
C TYR A 435 14.40 3.70 17.54
N ILE A 436 14.62 4.90 18.10
CA ILE A 436 13.83 5.51 19.15
C ILE A 436 13.35 6.87 18.65
N GLY A 437 12.13 7.29 19.00
CA GLY A 437 11.56 8.51 18.47
C GLY A 437 10.62 9.24 19.42
N ALA A 438 10.31 10.49 19.07
CA ALA A 438 9.37 11.35 19.77
C ALA A 438 8.49 12.11 18.76
N LEU A 439 7.24 12.32 19.13
CA LEU A 439 6.23 13.03 18.34
C LEU A 439 5.58 14.11 19.19
N TYR A 440 5.32 15.25 18.57
CA TYR A 440 4.48 16.32 19.10
C TYR A 440 3.49 16.77 18.05
N THR A 441 2.21 16.90 18.41
CA THR A 441 1.19 17.50 17.55
C THR A 441 0.42 18.57 18.31
N ARG A 442 0.01 19.63 17.60
CA ARG A 442 -0.81 20.73 18.12
C ARG A 442 -1.89 21.11 17.12
N ARG A 443 -3.12 21.23 17.57
CA ARG A 443 -4.26 21.80 16.85
C ARG A 443 -4.83 22.97 17.66
N GLY A 444 -5.04 24.11 17.03
CA GLY A 444 -5.58 25.28 17.69
C GLY A 444 -6.48 26.09 16.80
N ALA A 445 -7.72 26.33 17.25
CA ALA A 445 -8.61 27.29 16.60
C ALA A 445 -8.07 28.71 16.73
N ARG A 446 -8.27 29.55 15.71
CA ARG A 446 -7.84 30.95 15.73
C ARG A 446 -8.79 31.86 16.53
N THR A 447 -9.83 31.30 17.12
CA THR A 447 -10.76 32.03 17.98
C THR A 447 -10.20 32.26 19.38
N SER A 448 -10.40 33.46 19.92
CA SER A 448 -9.99 33.77 21.29
C SER A 448 -10.83 32.99 22.33
N GLY A 449 -10.15 32.43 23.34
CA GLY A 449 -10.79 31.75 24.48
C GLY A 449 -10.83 30.24 24.40
N ILE A 450 -10.48 29.61 23.27
CA ILE A 450 -10.33 28.15 23.15
C ILE A 450 -8.83 27.83 23.15
N GLY A 451 -8.36 27.11 24.17
CA GLY A 451 -6.97 26.64 24.23
C GLY A 451 -6.71 25.54 23.19
N PRO A 452 -5.46 25.39 22.73
CA PRO A 452 -5.10 24.38 21.76
C PRO A 452 -5.11 22.96 22.35
N ASP A 453 -5.39 21.97 21.50
CA ASP A 453 -5.18 20.56 21.79
C ASP A 453 -3.73 20.16 21.46
N HIS A 454 -3.13 19.31 22.28
CA HIS A 454 -1.77 18.81 22.10
C HIS A 454 -1.74 17.28 22.21
N THR A 455 -0.81 16.66 21.49
CA THR A 455 -0.46 15.26 21.73
C THR A 455 1.07 15.13 21.75
N VAL A 456 1.59 14.43 22.74
CA VAL A 456 3.01 14.07 22.85
C VAL A 456 3.13 12.57 22.85
N GLY A 457 4.19 12.05 22.27
CA GLY A 457 4.45 10.63 22.25
C GLY A 457 5.92 10.27 22.11
N ALA A 458 6.22 9.05 22.53
CA ALA A 458 7.51 8.42 22.31
C ALA A 458 7.30 6.99 21.82
N ASP A 459 8.18 6.51 20.95
CA ASP A 459 8.14 5.15 20.42
C ASP A 459 9.55 4.61 20.17
N ALA A 460 9.66 3.29 20.16
CA ALA A 460 10.88 2.59 19.83
C ALA A 460 10.54 1.32 19.01
N ARG A 461 11.42 0.97 18.09
CA ARG A 461 11.38 -0.29 17.36
C ARG A 461 12.78 -0.87 17.29
N PHE A 462 12.90 -2.13 17.68
CA PHE A 462 14.10 -2.94 17.60
C PHE A 462 13.85 -4.07 16.61
N ALA A 463 14.70 -4.20 15.59
CA ALA A 463 14.56 -5.19 14.55
C ALA A 463 15.91 -5.80 14.20
N THR A 464 15.88 -7.09 13.82
CA THR A 464 17.02 -7.84 13.30
C THR A 464 16.56 -8.81 12.23
N SER A 465 17.42 -9.11 11.27
CA SER A 465 17.22 -10.15 10.25
C SER A 465 18.15 -11.36 10.45
N THR A 466 18.83 -11.41 11.58
CA THR A 466 19.80 -12.50 11.92
C THR A 466 19.40 -13.27 13.18
N PHE A 467 18.15 -13.16 13.64
CA PHE A 467 17.65 -13.93 14.77
C PHE A 467 17.67 -15.42 14.42
N LEU A 468 18.24 -16.25 15.29
CA LEU A 468 18.46 -17.69 15.06
C LEU A 468 19.15 -18.02 13.71
N GLY A 469 20.00 -17.11 13.23
CA GLY A 469 20.78 -17.25 12.00
C GLY A 469 20.29 -16.35 10.87
N ASP A 470 19.06 -16.55 10.37
CA ASP A 470 18.52 -15.87 9.19
C ASP A 470 17.06 -15.39 9.35
N GLN A 471 16.50 -15.45 10.56
CA GLN A 471 15.12 -15.10 10.80
C GLN A 471 14.96 -13.62 11.14
N ASN A 472 13.82 -13.05 10.76
CA ASN A 472 13.43 -11.70 11.14
C ASN A 472 12.74 -11.73 12.50
N LEU A 473 13.10 -10.79 13.36
CA LEU A 473 12.40 -10.52 14.61
C LEU A 473 12.32 -9.01 14.83
N GLU A 474 11.15 -8.54 15.22
CA GLU A 474 10.88 -7.14 15.51
C GLU A 474 10.17 -7.03 16.85
N ALA A 475 10.55 -6.03 17.65
CA ALA A 475 9.87 -5.68 18.90
C ALA A 475 9.74 -4.15 18.97
N GLY A 476 8.59 -3.65 19.40
CA GLY A 476 8.34 -2.23 19.50
C GLY A 476 7.47 -1.88 20.70
N GLY A 477 7.53 -0.63 21.08
CA GLY A 477 6.66 -0.07 22.11
C GLY A 477 6.48 1.42 21.92
N TRP A 478 5.35 1.94 22.41
CA TRP A 478 4.99 3.34 22.27
C TRP A 478 4.13 3.83 23.42
N VAL A 479 4.19 5.14 23.67
CA VAL A 479 3.34 5.84 24.62
C VAL A 479 2.91 7.18 24.03
N LEU A 480 1.66 7.55 24.27
CA LEU A 480 1.02 8.80 23.82
C LEU A 480 0.28 9.43 25.00
N SER A 481 0.25 10.75 25.03
CA SER A 481 -0.59 11.50 25.95
C SER A 481 -1.18 12.70 25.23
N SER A 482 -2.50 12.86 25.28
CA SER A 482 -3.22 14.02 24.74
C SER A 482 -3.50 15.05 25.82
N SER A 483 -3.63 16.32 25.46
CA SER A 483 -4.00 17.41 26.35
C SER A 483 -5.01 18.30 25.64
N ARG A 484 -6.19 18.43 26.26
CA ARG A 484 -7.30 19.27 25.80
C ARG A 484 -7.77 20.15 26.95
N PRO A 485 -8.17 21.41 26.70
CA PRO A 485 -8.74 22.24 27.75
C PRO A 485 -9.91 21.55 28.46
N GLY A 486 -9.88 21.56 29.80
CA GLY A 486 -10.90 20.96 30.65
C GLY A 486 -10.76 19.45 30.92
N VAL A 487 -9.80 18.76 30.32
CA VAL A 487 -9.52 17.33 30.54
C VAL A 487 -8.22 17.16 31.30
N SER A 488 -8.26 16.56 32.52
CA SER A 488 -7.10 16.45 33.43
C SER A 488 -6.60 15.03 33.64
N SER A 489 -7.43 13.98 33.41
CA SER A 489 -7.08 12.58 33.70
C SER A 489 -7.38 11.66 32.50
N ASP A 490 -6.88 10.44 32.51
CA ASP A 490 -7.22 9.32 31.64
C ASP A 490 -7.06 9.63 30.14
N ARG A 491 -5.99 10.35 29.79
CA ARG A 491 -5.69 10.90 28.46
C ARG A 491 -4.46 10.29 27.79
N SER A 492 -4.09 9.10 28.21
CA SER A 492 -2.92 8.39 27.66
C SER A 492 -3.32 7.16 26.86
N ALA A 493 -2.43 6.77 25.96
CA ALA A 493 -2.48 5.49 25.29
C ALA A 493 -1.06 4.92 25.16
N PHE A 494 -0.91 3.62 25.28
CA PHE A 494 0.38 2.96 25.16
C PHE A 494 0.22 1.53 24.65
N GLY A 495 1.29 0.97 24.10
CA GLY A 495 1.25 -0.38 23.57
C GLY A 495 2.61 -0.93 23.23
N ALA A 496 2.61 -2.22 22.91
CA ALA A 496 3.80 -2.97 22.51
C ALA A 496 3.44 -3.99 21.43
N THR A 497 4.41 -4.32 20.60
CA THR A 497 4.30 -5.32 19.54
C THR A 497 5.54 -6.19 19.52
N VAL A 498 5.34 -7.47 19.21
CA VAL A 498 6.41 -8.41 18.84
C VAL A 498 5.98 -9.10 17.55
N ASN A 499 6.84 -9.12 16.54
CA ASN A 499 6.54 -9.64 15.22
C ASN A 499 7.68 -10.55 14.73
N PHE A 500 7.33 -11.76 14.28
CA PHE A 500 8.23 -12.75 13.70
C PHE A 500 7.76 -13.08 12.28
N PRO A 501 8.03 -12.17 11.28
CA PRO A 501 7.51 -12.25 9.92
C PRO A 501 8.42 -13.10 9.03
N ASN A 502 8.31 -14.45 9.11
CA ASN A 502 9.13 -15.36 8.34
C ASN A 502 8.29 -16.26 7.41
N ASP A 503 8.92 -17.04 6.51
CA ASP A 503 8.21 -17.77 5.45
C ASP A 503 7.34 -18.92 5.98
N ARG A 504 7.89 -19.73 6.90
CA ARG A 504 7.22 -20.96 7.39
C ARG A 504 6.35 -20.69 8.62
N TRP A 505 6.81 -19.85 9.52
CA TRP A 505 6.11 -19.46 10.72
C TRP A 505 5.99 -17.94 10.76
N ILE A 506 4.79 -17.46 10.92
CA ILE A 506 4.48 -16.04 11.09
C ILE A 506 3.80 -15.92 12.44
N ALA A 507 4.42 -15.20 13.37
CA ALA A 507 3.86 -14.98 14.69
C ALA A 507 3.87 -13.47 15.00
N ARG A 508 2.81 -12.97 15.60
CA ARG A 508 2.70 -11.58 16.03
C ARG A 508 1.89 -11.50 17.32
N PHE A 509 2.28 -10.60 18.18
CA PHE A 509 1.52 -10.23 19.35
C PHE A 509 1.50 -8.70 19.51
N ASP A 510 0.30 -8.14 19.57
CA ASP A 510 0.07 -6.73 19.86
C ASP A 510 -0.69 -6.60 21.17
N ALA A 511 -0.26 -5.66 22.02
CA ALA A 511 -0.99 -5.25 23.21
C ALA A 511 -1.07 -3.74 23.27
N ALA A 512 -2.23 -3.18 23.66
CA ALA A 512 -2.42 -1.75 23.80
C ALA A 512 -3.46 -1.43 24.87
N GLU A 513 -3.31 -0.27 25.50
CA GLU A 513 -4.32 0.36 26.35
C GLU A 513 -4.59 1.77 25.82
N VAL A 514 -5.86 2.13 25.71
CA VAL A 514 -6.33 3.47 25.36
C VAL A 514 -7.28 3.93 26.44
N GLN A 515 -6.89 4.97 27.17
CA GLN A 515 -7.67 5.53 28.26
C GLN A 515 -8.90 6.29 27.73
N GLU A 516 -9.85 6.56 28.62
CA GLU A 516 -11.17 7.08 28.29
C GLU A 516 -11.15 8.40 27.54
N HIS A 517 -10.31 9.33 27.99
CA HIS A 517 -10.25 10.70 27.47
C HIS A 517 -9.09 10.90 26.49
N PHE A 518 -8.46 9.83 26.02
CA PHE A 518 -7.41 9.94 25.01
C PHE A 518 -8.04 10.29 23.64
N ASP A 519 -7.72 11.49 23.17
CA ASP A 519 -8.08 11.97 21.82
C ASP A 519 -6.90 12.78 21.25
N PRO A 520 -6.18 12.23 20.24
CA PRO A 520 -5.03 12.92 19.69
C PRO A 520 -5.45 14.15 18.87
N ALA A 521 -4.76 15.26 19.10
CA ALA A 521 -5.08 16.58 18.52
C ALA A 521 -5.32 16.56 17.00
N ILE A 522 -4.46 15.84 16.26
CA ILE A 522 -4.51 15.70 14.78
C ILE A 522 -4.52 14.21 14.42
N GLY A 523 -5.06 13.36 15.26
CA GLY A 523 -4.97 11.91 15.06
C GLY A 523 -6.28 11.27 14.64
N PHE A 524 -6.25 9.95 14.54
CA PHE A 524 -7.41 9.10 14.33
C PHE A 524 -7.37 7.93 15.32
N VAL A 525 -8.42 7.80 16.13
CA VAL A 525 -8.63 6.70 17.07
C VAL A 525 -10.01 6.14 16.82
N THR A 526 -10.08 4.84 16.60
CA THR A 526 -11.35 4.17 16.30
C THR A 526 -12.23 4.05 17.55
N ARG A 527 -11.62 3.86 18.71
CA ARG A 527 -12.28 3.65 20.01
C ARG A 527 -11.36 4.08 21.16
N SER A 528 -11.92 4.54 22.28
CA SER A 528 -11.22 4.77 23.55
C SER A 528 -11.74 3.85 24.65
N SER A 529 -11.16 3.92 25.84
CA SER A 529 -11.55 3.16 27.04
C SER A 529 -11.48 1.64 26.83
N TYR A 530 -10.30 1.13 26.42
CA TYR A 530 -10.12 -0.31 26.24
C TYR A 530 -8.67 -0.76 26.42
N ARG A 531 -8.50 -2.05 26.71
CA ARG A 531 -7.27 -2.83 26.52
C ARG A 531 -7.45 -3.80 25.37
N ARG A 532 -6.41 -3.96 24.58
CA ARG A 532 -6.38 -4.89 23.43
C ARG A 532 -5.26 -5.91 23.60
N TYR A 533 -5.56 -7.16 23.24
CA TYR A 533 -4.61 -8.25 23.12
C TYR A 533 -4.86 -8.97 21.81
N ALA A 534 -3.86 -8.99 20.91
CA ALA A 534 -4.05 -9.50 19.56
C ALA A 534 -2.92 -10.45 19.10
N PRO A 535 -2.88 -11.72 19.60
CA PRO A 535 -2.00 -12.74 19.08
C PRO A 535 -2.42 -13.23 17.69
N THR A 536 -1.43 -13.50 16.84
CA THR A 536 -1.57 -14.17 15.54
C THR A 536 -0.50 -15.23 15.41
N LEU A 537 -0.87 -16.39 14.85
CA LEU A 537 0.07 -17.47 14.53
C LEU A 537 -0.37 -18.16 13.25
N ASP A 538 0.51 -18.16 12.24
CA ASP A 538 0.30 -18.88 10.99
C ASP A 538 1.44 -19.88 10.75
N PHE A 539 1.08 -21.06 10.26
CA PHE A 539 1.99 -22.08 9.79
C PHE A 539 1.80 -22.27 8.29
N ALA A 540 2.83 -21.97 7.50
CA ALA A 540 2.75 -21.86 6.05
C ALA A 540 3.73 -22.82 5.33
N PRO A 541 3.54 -24.16 5.43
CA PRO A 541 4.44 -25.14 4.83
C PRO A 541 4.37 -25.11 3.30
N ARG A 542 5.52 -25.41 2.68
CA ARG A 542 5.66 -25.59 1.23
C ARG A 542 5.96 -27.05 0.94
N PRO A 543 5.00 -27.83 0.40
CA PRO A 543 5.24 -29.23 0.04
C PRO A 543 6.34 -29.34 -1.03
N SER A 544 7.36 -30.11 -0.75
CA SER A 544 8.46 -30.33 -1.71
C SER A 544 7.98 -31.10 -2.92
N ASN A 545 8.30 -30.61 -4.12
CA ASN A 545 8.02 -31.25 -5.41
C ASN A 545 6.53 -31.60 -5.68
N HIS A 546 5.59 -30.92 -5.03
CA HIS A 546 4.17 -31.10 -5.30
C HIS A 546 3.79 -30.46 -6.64
N PRO A 547 3.11 -31.16 -7.59
CA PRO A 547 2.93 -30.66 -8.94
C PRO A 547 1.96 -29.45 -9.04
N TYR A 548 1.08 -29.27 -8.06
CA TYR A 548 0.06 -28.20 -8.08
C TYR A 548 0.18 -27.23 -6.92
N ILE A 549 0.51 -27.71 -5.71
CA ILE A 549 0.49 -26.89 -4.49
C ILE A 549 1.86 -26.27 -4.26
N ARG A 550 1.89 -24.94 -4.24
CA ARG A 550 3.07 -24.15 -3.93
C ARG A 550 3.25 -23.94 -2.42
N GLN A 551 2.15 -23.65 -1.72
CA GLN A 551 2.16 -23.40 -0.28
C GLN A 551 0.77 -23.67 0.30
N LEU A 552 0.75 -24.20 1.49
CA LEU A 552 -0.44 -24.28 2.36
C LEU A 552 -0.27 -23.27 3.49
N THR A 553 -1.39 -22.75 4.01
CA THR A 553 -1.38 -21.92 5.22
C THR A 553 -2.50 -22.39 6.15
N PHE A 554 -2.15 -22.58 7.41
CA PHE A 554 -3.04 -22.86 8.52
C PHE A 554 -2.73 -21.84 9.61
N GLY A 555 -3.73 -21.28 10.26
CA GLY A 555 -3.42 -20.32 11.28
C GLY A 555 -4.62 -19.69 11.93
N GLY A 556 -4.37 -18.74 12.79
CA GLY A 556 -5.42 -18.01 13.47
C GLY A 556 -4.94 -16.75 14.16
N SER A 557 -5.89 -15.90 14.41
CA SER A 557 -5.69 -14.69 15.19
C SER A 557 -6.82 -14.53 16.21
N VAL A 558 -6.49 -13.90 17.31
CA VAL A 558 -7.46 -13.41 18.29
C VAL A 558 -7.32 -11.90 18.36
N ASP A 559 -8.41 -11.17 18.34
CA ASP A 559 -8.47 -9.74 18.65
C ASP A 559 -9.43 -9.57 19.82
N MET A 560 -8.89 -9.36 21.01
CA MET A 560 -9.63 -9.29 22.26
C MET A 560 -9.53 -7.88 22.84
N LEU A 561 -10.67 -7.27 23.06
CA LEU A 561 -10.80 -5.97 23.72
C LEU A 561 -11.55 -6.14 25.03
N THR A 562 -10.98 -5.63 26.10
CA THR A 562 -11.62 -5.48 27.40
C THR A 562 -11.78 -3.99 27.71
N ASP A 563 -12.66 -3.65 28.63
CA ASP A 563 -12.60 -2.33 29.25
C ASP A 563 -11.38 -2.21 30.17
N LEU A 564 -11.27 -1.08 30.90
CA LEU A 564 -10.16 -0.82 31.81
C LEU A 564 -10.25 -1.59 33.13
N GLU A 565 -11.42 -2.18 33.44
CA GLU A 565 -11.69 -3.11 34.55
C GLU A 565 -11.42 -4.57 34.19
N ASN A 566 -11.10 -4.86 32.91
CA ASN A 566 -10.87 -6.17 32.28
C ASN A 566 -12.14 -6.96 31.95
N ASP A 567 -13.31 -6.31 31.89
CA ASP A 567 -14.52 -6.92 31.38
C ASP A 567 -14.49 -7.01 29.84
N LEU A 568 -14.88 -8.16 29.29
CA LEU A 568 -14.77 -8.45 27.87
C LEU A 568 -15.79 -7.65 27.03
N LEU A 569 -15.30 -6.72 26.24
CA LEU A 569 -16.08 -5.89 25.31
C LEU A 569 -16.31 -6.60 23.97
N THR A 570 -15.22 -7.01 23.34
CA THR A 570 -15.23 -7.61 22.00
C THR A 570 -14.14 -8.68 21.92
N ARG A 571 -14.46 -9.82 21.33
CA ARG A 571 -13.49 -10.83 20.99
C ARG A 571 -13.77 -11.32 19.57
N THR A 572 -12.78 -11.25 18.71
CA THR A 572 -12.82 -11.86 17.38
C THR A 572 -11.76 -12.95 17.31
N VAL A 573 -12.15 -14.16 16.98
CA VAL A 573 -11.27 -15.28 16.71
C VAL A 573 -11.41 -15.64 15.24
N ASP A 574 -10.37 -15.41 14.46
CA ASP A 574 -10.29 -15.79 13.04
C ASP A 574 -9.42 -17.03 12.91
N LEU A 575 -9.95 -18.08 12.29
CA LEU A 575 -9.25 -19.32 12.01
C LEU A 575 -9.17 -19.52 10.49
N THR A 576 -7.97 -19.52 9.95
CA THR A 576 -7.69 -20.01 8.60
C THR A 576 -7.58 -21.52 8.67
N LEU A 577 -8.66 -22.22 8.34
CA LEU A 577 -8.70 -23.69 8.38
C LEU A 577 -7.76 -24.29 7.34
N ILE A 578 -7.75 -23.70 6.16
CA ILE A 578 -6.79 -23.99 5.09
C ILE A 578 -6.79 -22.84 4.08
N GLN A 579 -5.59 -22.45 3.65
CA GLN A 579 -5.38 -21.66 2.43
C GLN A 579 -4.41 -22.42 1.54
N VAL A 580 -4.73 -22.49 0.26
CA VAL A 580 -3.95 -23.20 -0.77
C VAL A 580 -3.51 -22.21 -1.83
N ASN A 581 -2.20 -22.01 -1.96
CA ASN A 581 -1.59 -21.28 -3.05
C ASN A 581 -1.06 -22.29 -4.08
N LEU A 582 -1.54 -22.20 -5.32
CA LEU A 582 -1.15 -23.10 -6.40
C LEU A 582 0.03 -22.57 -7.21
N HIS A 583 0.77 -23.43 -7.90
CA HIS A 583 1.81 -23.02 -8.87
C HIS A 583 1.21 -22.25 -10.04
N SER A 584 -0.06 -22.47 -10.38
CA SER A 584 -0.82 -21.68 -11.37
C SER A 584 -1.07 -20.24 -10.92
N GLN A 585 -0.78 -19.89 -9.64
CA GLN A 585 -1.07 -18.64 -8.96
C GLN A 585 -2.58 -18.46 -8.64
N ASP A 586 -3.38 -19.51 -8.77
CA ASP A 586 -4.72 -19.56 -8.21
C ASP A 586 -4.62 -19.73 -6.69
N ASN A 587 -5.60 -19.19 -5.98
CA ASN A 587 -5.65 -19.23 -4.51
C ASN A 587 -7.06 -19.62 -4.04
N PHE A 588 -7.12 -20.40 -2.97
CA PHE A 588 -8.36 -20.83 -2.35
C PHE A 588 -8.20 -20.84 -0.82
N SER A 589 -9.21 -20.41 -0.08
CA SER A 589 -9.19 -20.37 1.38
C SER A 589 -10.53 -20.73 1.98
N VAL A 590 -10.49 -21.46 3.10
CA VAL A 590 -11.62 -21.70 3.99
C VAL A 590 -11.25 -21.18 5.37
N ALA A 591 -12.12 -20.37 5.96
CA ALA A 591 -11.90 -19.77 7.27
C ALA A 591 -13.18 -19.78 8.10
N ALA A 592 -13.02 -19.68 9.41
CA ALA A 592 -14.10 -19.50 10.35
C ALA A 592 -13.80 -18.31 11.26
N THR A 593 -14.79 -17.48 11.51
CA THR A 593 -14.69 -16.31 12.40
C THR A 593 -15.74 -16.47 13.50
N ASN A 594 -15.31 -16.54 14.77
CA ASN A 594 -16.19 -16.38 15.92
C ASN A 594 -16.03 -14.97 16.49
N ARG A 595 -17.13 -14.28 16.70
CA ARG A 595 -17.13 -12.93 17.26
C ARG A 595 -18.08 -12.84 18.45
N ARG A 596 -17.56 -12.30 19.55
CA ARG A 596 -18.36 -11.82 20.67
C ARG A 596 -18.34 -10.30 20.68
N GLU A 597 -19.49 -9.69 20.81
CA GLU A 597 -19.69 -8.23 20.85
C GLU A 597 -20.64 -7.86 21.98
N TRP A 598 -20.22 -6.96 22.86
CA TRP A 598 -21.07 -6.30 23.83
C TRP A 598 -21.37 -4.87 23.35
N LEU A 599 -22.63 -4.49 23.36
CA LEU A 599 -23.07 -3.17 22.94
C LEU A 599 -23.21 -2.25 24.14
N ASP A 600 -22.28 -1.30 24.29
CA ASP A 600 -22.26 -0.25 25.29
C ASP A 600 -23.15 0.95 24.92
N GLU A 601 -23.72 0.97 23.73
CA GLU A 601 -24.70 1.92 23.22
C GLU A 601 -25.69 1.25 22.25
N PRO A 602 -26.88 1.84 21.99
CA PRO A 602 -27.76 1.32 20.96
C PRO A 602 -27.11 1.39 19.58
N PHE A 603 -27.13 0.30 18.83
CA PHE A 603 -26.50 0.27 17.51
C PHE A 603 -27.54 0.24 16.37
N GLY A 604 -27.68 1.37 15.66
CA GLY A 604 -28.46 1.45 14.42
C GLY A 604 -27.74 0.79 13.26
N ILE A 605 -28.02 -0.50 13.00
CA ILE A 605 -27.32 -1.28 11.96
C ILE A 605 -27.86 -1.03 10.55
N SER A 606 -29.11 -0.62 10.45
CA SER A 606 -29.80 -0.23 9.20
C SER A 606 -30.94 0.71 9.52
N GLN A 607 -31.46 1.39 8.50
CA GLN A 607 -32.60 2.30 8.69
C GLN A 607 -33.78 1.58 9.37
N GLY A 608 -34.17 2.08 10.52
CA GLY A 608 -35.31 1.52 11.32
C GLY A 608 -34.98 0.24 12.08
N ILE A 609 -33.73 -0.25 12.08
CA ILE A 609 -33.30 -1.45 12.81
C ILE A 609 -32.17 -1.06 13.77
N THR A 610 -32.49 -1.15 15.10
CA THR A 610 -31.52 -0.81 16.15
C THR A 610 -31.35 -2.00 17.09
N LEU A 611 -30.10 -2.37 17.34
CA LEU A 611 -29.73 -3.37 18.34
C LEU A 611 -29.68 -2.72 19.72
N PRO A 612 -30.21 -3.37 20.79
CA PRO A 612 -30.35 -2.72 22.08
C PRO A 612 -29.06 -2.58 22.85
N LEU A 613 -28.97 -1.50 23.65
CA LEU A 613 -27.95 -1.28 24.67
C LEU A 613 -27.82 -2.49 25.61
N GLY A 614 -26.59 -2.85 25.99
CA GLY A 614 -26.29 -3.91 26.95
C GLY A 614 -26.37 -5.32 26.37
N ALA A 615 -26.79 -5.48 25.12
CA ALA A 615 -26.87 -6.79 24.50
C ALA A 615 -25.47 -7.39 24.26
N VAL A 616 -25.35 -8.69 24.51
CA VAL A 616 -24.17 -9.49 24.23
C VAL A 616 -24.51 -10.48 23.14
N TYR A 617 -23.73 -10.45 22.09
CA TYR A 617 -23.87 -11.37 20.96
C TYR A 617 -22.63 -12.24 20.84
N ASP A 618 -22.81 -13.53 20.59
CA ASP A 618 -21.73 -14.47 20.24
C ASP A 618 -22.17 -15.21 18.98
N PHE A 619 -21.41 -15.04 17.91
CA PHE A 619 -21.82 -15.55 16.61
C PHE A 619 -20.65 -16.04 15.78
N THR A 620 -20.88 -17.10 15.00
CA THR A 620 -19.88 -17.74 14.16
C THR A 620 -20.26 -17.68 12.70
N ARG A 621 -19.30 -17.33 11.85
CA ARG A 621 -19.43 -17.29 10.40
C ARG A 621 -18.35 -18.12 9.75
N TYR A 622 -18.68 -18.70 8.61
CA TYR A 622 -17.78 -19.49 7.78
C TYR A 622 -17.60 -18.77 6.45
N ARG A 623 -16.36 -18.68 6.03
CA ARG A 623 -15.96 -17.98 4.81
C ARG A 623 -15.25 -18.93 3.88
N VAL A 624 -15.69 -18.95 2.61
CA VAL A 624 -14.98 -19.56 1.49
C VAL A 624 -14.60 -18.44 0.53
N TRP A 625 -13.33 -18.39 0.15
CA TRP A 625 -12.80 -17.42 -0.78
C TRP A 625 -11.93 -18.11 -1.82
N GLY A 626 -11.99 -17.65 -3.06
CA GLY A 626 -11.14 -18.13 -4.13
C GLY A 626 -10.85 -17.04 -5.14
N GLN A 627 -9.67 -17.16 -5.77
CA GLN A 627 -9.20 -16.24 -6.79
C GLN A 627 -8.42 -17.00 -7.86
N THR A 628 -8.73 -16.70 -9.12
CA THR A 628 -7.91 -17.14 -10.24
C THR A 628 -6.71 -16.22 -10.42
N ALA A 629 -5.65 -16.73 -11.05
CA ALA A 629 -4.43 -15.95 -11.28
C ALA A 629 -4.72 -14.63 -12.02
N ASN A 630 -4.22 -13.53 -11.48
CA ASN A 630 -4.44 -12.19 -12.02
C ASN A 630 -3.84 -11.97 -13.42
N ARG A 631 -2.91 -12.83 -13.86
CA ARG A 631 -2.31 -12.77 -15.21
C ARG A 631 -3.26 -13.20 -16.34
N ARG A 632 -4.43 -13.77 -16.03
CA ARG A 632 -5.39 -14.22 -17.06
C ARG A 632 -6.13 -13.03 -17.66
N ILE A 633 -6.59 -13.18 -18.90
CA ILE A 633 -7.44 -12.20 -19.58
C ILE A 633 -8.70 -11.92 -18.75
N LEU A 634 -9.32 -12.97 -18.22
CA LEU A 634 -10.40 -12.88 -17.24
C LEU A 634 -9.89 -13.46 -15.92
N ALA A 635 -9.71 -12.61 -14.93
CA ALA A 635 -9.47 -13.02 -13.55
C ALA A 635 -10.76 -12.87 -12.75
N VAL A 636 -11.09 -13.90 -11.97
CA VAL A 636 -12.29 -13.98 -11.15
C VAL A 636 -11.89 -14.17 -9.70
N SER A 637 -12.48 -13.39 -8.80
CA SER A 637 -12.42 -13.71 -7.38
C SER A 637 -13.82 -13.69 -6.76
N GLY A 638 -14.04 -14.59 -5.82
CA GLY A 638 -15.33 -14.71 -5.15
C GLY A 638 -15.17 -14.98 -3.65
N ARG A 639 -16.08 -14.42 -2.86
CA ARG A 639 -16.20 -14.68 -1.43
C ARG A 639 -17.65 -14.98 -1.07
N LEU A 640 -17.84 -16.07 -0.36
CA LEU A 640 -19.08 -16.41 0.31
C LEU A 640 -18.82 -16.48 1.81
N GLU A 641 -19.60 -15.72 2.59
CA GLU A 641 -19.56 -15.78 4.04
C GLU A 641 -20.98 -15.98 4.57
N ILE A 642 -21.15 -17.02 5.38
CA ILE A 642 -22.45 -17.43 5.92
C ILE A 642 -22.34 -17.74 7.40
N GLY A 643 -23.39 -17.51 8.15
CA GLY A 643 -23.50 -17.90 9.55
C GLY A 643 -24.33 -16.93 10.38
N ASP A 644 -24.11 -16.99 11.68
CA ASP A 644 -24.80 -16.14 12.63
C ASP A 644 -24.31 -14.69 12.54
N PHE A 645 -25.16 -13.74 12.91
CA PHE A 645 -24.83 -12.33 12.89
C PHE A 645 -25.72 -11.58 13.89
N PHE A 646 -25.14 -11.08 14.97
CA PHE A 646 -25.85 -10.49 16.11
C PHE A 646 -26.99 -11.38 16.59
N SER A 647 -28.26 -10.89 16.54
CA SER A 647 -29.46 -11.62 16.96
C SER A 647 -30.00 -12.64 15.95
N GLY A 648 -29.35 -12.78 14.78
CA GLY A 648 -29.85 -13.60 13.69
C GLY A 648 -28.77 -14.14 12.76
N THR A 649 -28.93 -13.96 11.44
CA THR A 649 -28.05 -14.54 10.43
C THR A 649 -27.67 -13.53 9.34
N ARG A 650 -26.50 -13.74 8.72
CA ARG A 650 -26.04 -12.99 7.54
C ARG A 650 -25.50 -13.94 6.48
N THR A 651 -25.84 -13.64 5.24
CA THR A 651 -25.18 -14.21 4.06
C THR A 651 -24.59 -13.08 3.24
N GLU A 652 -23.27 -13.08 3.10
CA GLU A 652 -22.55 -12.15 2.22
C GLU A 652 -22.01 -12.89 0.99
N ARG A 653 -22.17 -12.28 -0.17
CA ARG A 653 -21.57 -12.72 -1.43
C ARG A 653 -20.82 -11.56 -2.04
N VAL A 654 -19.59 -11.79 -2.47
CA VAL A 654 -18.77 -10.83 -3.23
C VAL A 654 -18.28 -11.53 -4.49
N LEU A 655 -18.41 -10.86 -5.62
CA LEU A 655 -17.88 -11.32 -6.90
C LEU A 655 -17.12 -10.17 -7.55
N ASN A 656 -15.88 -10.44 -7.96
CA ASN A 656 -15.08 -9.52 -8.75
C ASN A 656 -14.68 -10.19 -10.05
N LEU A 657 -14.88 -9.48 -11.16
CA LEU A 657 -14.45 -9.87 -12.49
C LEU A 657 -13.50 -8.81 -13.03
N ASN A 658 -12.28 -9.22 -13.34
CA ASN A 658 -11.24 -8.34 -13.88
C ASN A 658 -10.94 -8.80 -15.31
N LEU A 659 -11.42 -8.06 -16.29
CA LEU A 659 -11.24 -8.34 -17.70
C LEU A 659 -10.16 -7.45 -18.30
N ARG A 660 -9.16 -8.06 -18.92
CA ARG A 660 -8.04 -7.41 -19.61
C ARG A 660 -8.14 -7.72 -21.10
N LEU A 661 -8.76 -6.82 -21.84
CA LEU A 661 -9.08 -7.06 -23.26
C LEU A 661 -7.83 -6.98 -24.14
N ARG A 662 -6.95 -6.03 -23.82
CA ARG A 662 -5.63 -5.82 -24.45
C ARG A 662 -4.79 -4.92 -23.54
N PRO A 663 -3.48 -4.76 -23.79
CA PRO A 663 -2.70 -3.75 -23.09
C PRO A 663 -3.41 -2.38 -23.08
N GLY A 664 -3.54 -1.80 -21.90
CA GLY A 664 -4.19 -0.52 -21.67
C GLY A 664 -5.73 -0.50 -21.70
N LEU A 665 -6.42 -1.64 -21.85
CA LEU A 665 -7.89 -1.68 -21.85
C LEU A 665 -8.44 -2.68 -20.84
N PHE A 666 -9.04 -2.15 -19.76
CA PHE A 666 -9.55 -2.93 -18.62
C PHE A 666 -11.01 -2.66 -18.33
N LEU A 667 -11.67 -3.68 -17.81
CA LEU A 667 -12.99 -3.59 -17.21
C LEU A 667 -13.00 -4.37 -15.91
N TYR A 668 -13.28 -3.67 -14.81
CA TYR A 668 -13.42 -4.25 -13.47
C TYR A 668 -14.88 -4.17 -13.04
N LEU A 669 -15.44 -5.29 -12.66
CA LEU A 669 -16.82 -5.39 -12.18
C LEU A 669 -16.77 -5.94 -10.75
N THR A 670 -17.42 -5.27 -9.83
CA THR A 670 -17.59 -5.73 -8.45
C THR A 670 -19.06 -5.75 -8.10
N GLY A 671 -19.51 -6.86 -7.52
CA GLY A 671 -20.83 -6.97 -6.90
C GLY A 671 -20.69 -7.50 -5.48
N GLN A 672 -21.37 -6.86 -4.53
CA GLN A 672 -21.48 -7.30 -3.14
C GLN A 672 -22.94 -7.32 -2.73
N TRP A 673 -23.37 -8.41 -2.12
CA TRP A 673 -24.74 -8.63 -1.63
C TRP A 673 -24.70 -9.12 -0.21
N ASN A 674 -25.41 -8.43 0.69
CA ASN A 674 -25.62 -8.85 2.08
C ASN A 674 -27.12 -9.08 2.31
N ASN A 675 -27.47 -10.26 2.75
CA ASN A 675 -28.80 -10.58 3.25
C ASN A 675 -28.69 -10.77 4.77
N VAL A 676 -29.32 -9.88 5.52
CA VAL A 676 -29.30 -9.88 6.98
C VAL A 676 -30.72 -10.11 7.50
N ARG A 677 -30.84 -11.06 8.43
CA ARG A 677 -32.13 -11.40 9.11
C ARG A 677 -31.85 -11.41 10.60
N LEU A 678 -32.37 -10.42 11.31
CA LEU A 678 -32.24 -10.26 12.75
C LEU A 678 -33.60 -10.42 13.40
N ARG A 679 -33.65 -10.55 14.73
CA ARG A 679 -34.92 -10.52 15.47
C ARG A 679 -35.60 -9.16 15.36
N GLU A 680 -34.83 -8.10 15.29
CA GLU A 680 -35.25 -6.70 15.21
C GLU A 680 -35.74 -6.31 13.82
N GLY A 681 -35.39 -7.09 12.79
CA GLY A 681 -35.81 -6.86 11.41
C GLY A 681 -34.89 -7.51 10.38
N SER A 682 -35.25 -7.37 9.11
CA SER A 682 -34.47 -7.91 8.01
C SER A 682 -34.18 -6.84 6.96
N PHE A 683 -32.99 -6.86 6.41
CA PHE A 683 -32.60 -5.94 5.35
C PHE A 683 -31.59 -6.57 4.38
N THR A 684 -31.46 -5.95 3.23
CA THR A 684 -30.47 -6.31 2.20
C THR A 684 -29.64 -5.10 1.87
N THR A 685 -28.33 -5.25 1.72
CA THR A 685 -27.50 -4.22 1.13
C THR A 685 -26.86 -4.75 -0.15
N GLN A 686 -26.77 -3.91 -1.15
CA GLN A 686 -26.14 -4.21 -2.44
C GLN A 686 -25.21 -3.09 -2.79
N LEU A 687 -24.01 -3.45 -3.31
CA LEU A 687 -23.05 -2.52 -3.86
C LEU A 687 -22.60 -3.06 -5.20
N TYR A 688 -22.63 -2.19 -6.21
CA TYR A 688 -22.15 -2.47 -7.55
C TYR A 688 -21.12 -1.42 -7.93
N ARG A 689 -20.03 -1.87 -8.55
CA ARG A 689 -19.00 -1.00 -9.07
C ARG A 689 -18.55 -1.48 -10.44
N ILE A 690 -18.46 -0.55 -11.37
CA ILE A 690 -17.95 -0.75 -12.72
C ILE A 690 -16.82 0.26 -12.92
N VAL A 691 -15.61 -0.22 -13.21
CA VAL A 691 -14.48 0.64 -13.58
C VAL A 691 -14.00 0.24 -14.95
N GLY A 692 -14.12 1.17 -15.90
CA GLY A 692 -13.56 1.05 -17.24
C GLY A 692 -12.31 1.92 -17.35
N GLU A 693 -11.19 1.33 -17.77
CA GLU A 693 -9.94 2.05 -17.95
C GLU A 693 -9.46 1.92 -19.40
N THR A 694 -9.14 3.05 -20.01
CA THR A 694 -8.43 3.13 -21.28
C THR A 694 -7.11 3.88 -21.03
N GLN A 695 -6.02 3.16 -21.13
CA GLN A 695 -4.66 3.66 -20.97
C GLN A 695 -4.06 3.75 -22.39
N PHE A 696 -3.98 4.95 -22.94
CA PHE A 696 -3.50 5.18 -24.32
C PHE A 696 -1.97 5.05 -24.39
N SER A 697 -1.31 5.41 -23.27
CA SER A 697 0.13 5.32 -23.11
C SER A 697 0.46 5.39 -21.59
N PRO A 698 1.71 5.21 -21.16
CA PRO A 698 2.12 5.48 -19.77
C PRO A 698 1.79 6.89 -19.29
N PHE A 699 1.62 7.83 -20.21
CA PHE A 699 1.41 9.25 -19.95
C PHE A 699 -0.02 9.75 -20.17
N MET A 700 -0.93 8.90 -20.70
CA MET A 700 -2.29 9.32 -21.02
C MET A 700 -3.30 8.23 -20.68
N SER A 701 -4.28 8.56 -19.83
CA SER A 701 -5.30 7.62 -19.38
C SER A 701 -6.67 8.26 -19.22
N LEU A 702 -7.71 7.46 -19.38
CA LEU A 702 -9.11 7.80 -19.11
C LEU A 702 -9.72 6.70 -18.25
N VAL A 703 -10.24 7.07 -17.09
CA VAL A 703 -10.86 6.15 -16.13
C VAL A 703 -12.31 6.56 -15.91
N HIS A 704 -13.22 5.62 -16.05
CA HIS A 704 -14.62 5.75 -15.69
C HIS A 704 -14.91 4.89 -14.47
N ASN A 705 -15.45 5.46 -13.41
CA ASN A 705 -15.83 4.77 -12.19
C ASN A 705 -17.32 5.00 -11.93
N ILE A 706 -18.13 3.94 -12.01
CA ILE A 706 -19.56 3.99 -11.73
C ILE A 706 -19.81 3.13 -10.50
N GLN A 707 -20.48 3.69 -9.50
CA GLN A 707 -20.80 3.03 -8.24
C GLN A 707 -22.27 3.24 -7.87
N TYR A 708 -22.91 2.19 -7.37
CA TYR A 708 -24.26 2.24 -6.78
C TYR A 708 -24.27 1.44 -5.51
N ASP A 709 -24.89 1.97 -4.47
CA ASP A 709 -25.22 1.22 -3.26
C ASP A 709 -26.64 1.52 -2.79
N THR A 710 -27.27 0.51 -2.21
CA THR A 710 -28.66 0.61 -1.75
C THR A 710 -28.84 1.35 -0.44
N GLN A 711 -27.78 1.67 0.30
CA GLN A 711 -27.87 2.43 1.56
C GLN A 711 -27.95 3.94 1.26
N SER A 712 -27.09 4.46 0.40
CA SER A 712 -27.16 5.85 -0.05
C SER A 712 -28.22 6.06 -1.14
N ALA A 713 -28.62 5.00 -1.84
CA ALA A 713 -29.50 5.04 -3.00
C ALA A 713 -28.99 6.01 -4.09
N VAL A 714 -27.68 6.14 -4.24
CA VAL A 714 -27.05 7.07 -5.19
C VAL A 714 -26.24 6.29 -6.21
N VAL A 715 -26.49 6.55 -7.50
CA VAL A 715 -25.58 6.18 -8.58
C VAL A 715 -24.58 7.31 -8.74
N GLY A 716 -23.30 7.04 -8.48
CA GLY A 716 -22.21 7.98 -8.74
C GLY A 716 -21.43 7.57 -9.97
N TRP A 717 -21.18 8.52 -10.86
CA TRP A 717 -20.27 8.36 -11.99
C TRP A 717 -19.19 9.42 -11.95
N GLN A 718 -17.92 8.97 -11.98
CA GLN A 718 -16.76 9.83 -12.19
C GLN A 718 -16.05 9.41 -13.48
N SER A 719 -15.67 10.38 -14.30
CA SER A 719 -14.80 10.21 -15.45
C SER A 719 -13.58 11.10 -15.25
N ARG A 720 -12.38 10.50 -15.26
CA ARG A 720 -11.12 11.22 -15.08
C ARG A 720 -10.19 10.94 -16.25
N PHE A 721 -9.82 12.01 -16.94
CA PHE A 721 -8.74 12.03 -17.92
C PHE A 721 -7.49 12.62 -17.28
N ARG A 722 -6.34 11.95 -17.41
CA ARG A 722 -5.02 12.44 -17.03
C ARG A 722 -4.10 12.41 -18.23
N TRP A 723 -3.39 13.49 -18.45
CA TRP A 723 -2.31 13.58 -19.42
C TRP A 723 -1.06 14.13 -18.76
N ILE A 724 -0.02 13.31 -18.65
CA ILE A 724 1.33 13.68 -18.23
C ILE A 724 2.05 14.18 -19.48
N VAL A 725 2.14 15.51 -19.65
CA VAL A 725 2.80 16.11 -20.81
C VAL A 725 4.29 15.80 -20.84
N THR A 726 4.92 15.96 -19.68
CA THR A 726 6.26 15.46 -19.31
C THR A 726 6.23 15.12 -17.82
N PRO A 727 7.09 14.22 -17.31
CA PRO A 727 7.11 13.90 -15.87
C PRO A 727 7.12 15.16 -15.00
N GLY A 728 6.14 15.27 -14.11
CA GLY A 728 5.92 16.44 -13.25
C GLY A 728 5.02 17.55 -13.84
N ASN A 729 4.51 17.40 -15.09
CA ASN A 729 3.60 18.36 -15.72
C ASN A 729 2.34 17.63 -16.16
N ASP A 730 1.22 17.92 -15.50
CA ASP A 730 -0.01 17.15 -15.62
C ASP A 730 -1.21 18.04 -16.02
N VAL A 731 -2.09 17.48 -16.82
CA VAL A 731 -3.41 18.01 -17.13
C VAL A 731 -4.46 17.01 -16.67
N TYR A 732 -5.40 17.46 -15.86
CA TYR A 732 -6.54 16.67 -15.39
C TYR A 732 -7.85 17.28 -15.87
N LEU A 733 -8.75 16.41 -16.35
CA LEU A 733 -10.15 16.73 -16.59
C LEU A 733 -10.98 15.70 -15.82
N VAL A 734 -11.78 16.17 -14.88
CA VAL A 734 -12.61 15.33 -14.02
C VAL A 734 -14.06 15.75 -14.12
N TYR A 735 -14.92 14.81 -14.45
CA TYR A 735 -16.37 15.00 -14.43
C TYR A 735 -16.99 14.03 -13.45
N THR A 736 -17.81 14.54 -12.54
CA THR A 736 -18.58 13.74 -11.58
C THR A 736 -20.06 14.04 -11.72
N HIS A 737 -20.89 13.01 -11.68
CA HIS A 737 -22.34 13.13 -11.70
C HIS A 737 -22.95 12.09 -10.77
N ASN A 738 -23.73 12.56 -9.81
CA ASN A 738 -24.46 11.73 -8.88
C ASN A 738 -25.96 11.81 -9.15
N TRP A 739 -26.63 10.67 -9.21
CA TRP A 739 -28.08 10.56 -9.30
C TRP A 739 -28.63 9.87 -8.06
N LEU A 740 -29.64 10.46 -7.45
CA LEU A 740 -30.42 9.85 -6.38
C LEU A 740 -31.49 8.95 -7.00
N ASP A 741 -31.56 7.72 -6.57
CA ASP A 741 -32.67 6.81 -6.84
C ASP A 741 -33.84 7.21 -5.95
N ASP A 742 -34.88 7.83 -6.55
CA ASP A 742 -36.09 8.26 -5.85
C ASP A 742 -37.14 7.16 -5.94
N PRO A 743 -37.27 6.33 -4.91
CA PRO A 743 -38.23 5.20 -4.91
C PRO A 743 -39.70 5.66 -4.95
N LEU A 744 -40.01 6.89 -4.49
CA LEU A 744 -41.35 7.44 -4.52
C LEU A 744 -41.76 7.84 -5.94
N ARG A 745 -40.83 8.25 -6.76
CA ARG A 745 -41.06 8.67 -8.15
C ARG A 745 -40.62 7.62 -9.17
N ASN A 746 -40.03 6.52 -8.71
CA ASN A 746 -39.47 5.45 -9.53
C ASN A 746 -38.59 5.99 -10.68
N ARG A 747 -37.73 6.94 -10.38
CA ARG A 747 -36.81 7.58 -11.34
C ARG A 747 -35.54 8.07 -10.68
N PHE A 748 -34.47 8.07 -11.44
CA PHE A 748 -33.22 8.75 -11.07
C PHE A 748 -33.35 10.25 -11.27
N SER A 749 -32.97 11.04 -10.26
CA SER A 749 -32.89 12.51 -10.33
C SER A 749 -31.46 12.95 -10.08
N THR A 750 -30.98 13.99 -10.79
CA THR A 750 -29.65 14.53 -10.55
C THR A 750 -29.55 15.06 -9.13
N PHE A 751 -28.62 14.50 -8.35
CA PHE A 751 -28.32 14.94 -6.99
C PHE A 751 -27.30 16.09 -7.03
N ASP A 752 -26.15 15.84 -7.66
CA ASP A 752 -25.12 16.85 -7.96
C ASP A 752 -24.35 16.51 -9.23
N ARG A 753 -23.66 17.48 -9.77
CA ARG A 753 -22.71 17.31 -10.88
C ARG A 753 -21.59 18.35 -10.76
N ARG A 754 -20.37 17.91 -11.08
CA ARG A 754 -19.19 18.75 -11.02
C ARG A 754 -18.27 18.47 -12.20
N PHE A 755 -17.72 19.51 -12.78
CA PHE A 755 -16.60 19.46 -13.71
C PHE A 755 -15.41 20.18 -13.07
N ALA A 756 -14.21 19.62 -13.19
CA ALA A 756 -12.97 20.23 -12.75
C ALA A 756 -11.90 20.05 -13.84
N SER A 757 -11.15 21.11 -14.10
CA SER A 757 -9.97 21.08 -14.97
C SER A 757 -8.79 21.67 -14.21
N LYS A 758 -7.70 20.90 -14.09
CA LYS A 758 -6.48 21.31 -13.41
C LYS A 758 -5.28 21.17 -14.34
N VAL A 759 -4.43 22.16 -14.33
CA VAL A 759 -3.12 22.15 -15.01
C VAL A 759 -2.05 22.37 -13.96
N LEU A 760 -1.08 21.49 -13.94
CA LEU A 760 0.09 21.54 -13.06
C LEU A 760 1.35 21.64 -13.93
N TYR A 761 2.26 22.53 -13.59
CA TYR A 761 3.54 22.70 -14.27
C TYR A 761 4.69 22.73 -13.26
N THR A 762 5.81 22.08 -13.58
CA THR A 762 6.99 22.03 -12.70
C THR A 762 8.18 22.71 -13.36
N TYR A 763 8.67 23.76 -12.71
CA TYR A 763 9.94 24.41 -13.04
C TYR A 763 11.02 23.84 -12.12
N ARG A 764 12.12 23.33 -12.67
CA ARG A 764 13.27 22.79 -11.94
C ARG A 764 14.51 23.64 -12.19
N PHE A 765 15.19 24.06 -11.11
CA PHE A 765 16.37 24.93 -11.16
C PHE A 765 17.64 24.23 -10.68
#